data_83e5ea9b2b10b080cef76eaff98edb72
#
_entry.id   83e5ea9b2b10b080cef76eaff98edb72
#
_cell.length_a   1.000
_cell.length_b   1.000
_cell.length_c   1.000
_cell.angle_alpha   90.00
_cell.angle_beta   90.00
_cell.angle_gamma   90.00
#
_symmetry.space_group_name_H-M   'P 1'
#
loop_
_entity.id
_entity.type
_entity.pdbx_description
1 polymer ?
#
loop_
_entity_poly.entity_id
_entity_poly.type
_entity_poly.pdbx_seq_one_letter_code
_entity_poly.pdbx_strand_id
1 'polypeptide(L)'
;MALLRKKGYAVQPFKCGPDYIDTKFHEAVCGRPSINLDTFMATSEHVRDLFAYYGNDADVCIVEGMMGLFDGYDRDKGSSAEIARVLDIPVVLVVDAKSAAYSMAPLLYGFIHFSSSLNPQPSALNPLNIAGVIFNKVGSERHFQMLQQVCSDLQIRCFGYLPKRPELEQGSRYLGLDFSSRPETKALVESLEQHVDWRGLCGLSVRTMRTARPDYADCPSGLCGLRALIARNDESFSFLYQETIDAFKTVRYFDPEQDIPTFEDIDLLYLPGGYPEKHLDALVRNEACRQAIKTFAEQGGRVVAECGGMMYLCQSIKTDEGSYPMCGVLPYCITARQQERKLSLGYRRFMLDGQEYRGHEFHYTQFERGTQEPFQKEGEQTAAQVYNAKGEPVATPVFKYKNVLASYTHLYSPTPIPLPVKEGSDYSQKQHLSTPLTHREGLGVGLHSPSLGEGRGGPLSPSLGEGRGGLSPLMFAGTGSDVGKSIVAAAFCRIFRQDGYHPAPFKAQNMALNSYATPEGFEIGRAQAVQAEAAGIPCHTDMNPLLLKPNSDHTSQVVLHGKPIGNKDAYDFWREGRVQRDETSHSPIPSGGVGSSIDFRHEVCEAFDRLAAKYNPIVMEGAGSIAEINLKDRDLVNMSMARHADANVILVGDIDRGGVFASVYGSIMLQSPEDRQRIKGIIINKFRGDMRLFDEGRRMLEDLCGIPVLGVIPYFKDIYIEEEDSVALGNKSSRFQDSSDKVNIAVVLLRHISNFTDFNVLERDPRVNLYYTNNTKDIEQADIIILPGTKATLDDLLELRRNGCAQAIQRAHRNGKTIVGICGGYQMLGQTVNDPDGIEGNIPSLPGLGLLPIHTTMTPEKTTRQVSFEFNGQTCQGYEIHQGVSDTEQAILETDHCIGTYIHGFLDNAPVIEHLLSEKVKVRSEKEAVTTSYADFKEQQYDKLAAHVRQYVDMEKVYEILRS
;
A
#
# COMPACT_ATOMS: atom_id res chain seq x y z
N MET A 1 17.22 -18.09 -2.28
CA MET A 1 18.11 -18.30 -3.42
C MET A 1 19.57 -17.95 -3.07
N ALA A 2 19.98 -16.70 -2.84
CA ALA A 2 21.38 -16.29 -2.53
C ALA A 2 22.03 -17.08 -1.38
N LEU A 3 21.33 -17.30 -0.28
CA LEU A 3 21.82 -18.08 0.85
C LEU A 3 22.14 -19.53 0.45
N LEU A 4 21.25 -20.20 -0.26
CA LEU A 4 21.43 -21.60 -0.69
C LEU A 4 22.62 -21.73 -1.65
N ARG A 5 22.75 -20.80 -2.61
CA ARG A 5 23.92 -20.75 -3.49
C ARG A 5 25.22 -20.55 -2.71
N LYS A 6 25.23 -19.64 -1.70
CA LYS A 6 26.38 -19.46 -0.79
C LYS A 6 26.73 -20.76 -0.04
N LYS A 7 25.73 -21.62 0.25
CA LYS A 7 25.91 -22.93 0.89
C LYS A 7 26.30 -24.05 -0.09
N GLY A 8 26.46 -23.75 -1.38
CA GLY A 8 26.90 -24.69 -2.40
C GLY A 8 25.81 -25.49 -3.11
N TYR A 9 24.51 -25.15 -2.88
CA TYR A 9 23.40 -25.80 -3.59
C TYR A 9 23.24 -25.26 -5.00
N ALA A 10 22.91 -26.12 -5.96
CA ALA A 10 22.42 -25.76 -7.29
C ALA A 10 20.93 -25.38 -7.16
N VAL A 11 20.61 -24.11 -7.32
CA VAL A 11 19.25 -23.58 -7.15
C VAL A 11 18.66 -23.24 -8.52
N GLN A 12 17.49 -23.85 -8.84
CA GLN A 12 16.71 -23.48 -10.03
C GLN A 12 15.56 -22.56 -9.62
N PRO A 13 15.55 -21.30 -10.11
CA PRO A 13 14.46 -20.37 -9.86
C PRO A 13 13.34 -20.52 -10.88
N PHE A 14 12.09 -20.37 -10.41
CA PHE A 14 10.88 -20.25 -11.21
C PHE A 14 10.06 -19.06 -10.72
N LYS A 15 9.26 -18.47 -11.62
CA LYS A 15 8.36 -17.38 -11.32
C LYS A 15 6.94 -17.70 -11.80
N CYS A 16 5.93 -17.54 -10.94
CA CYS A 16 4.55 -17.62 -11.37
C CYS A 16 4.17 -16.39 -12.23
N GLY A 17 3.41 -16.63 -13.31
CA GLY A 17 2.87 -15.58 -14.16
C GLY A 17 3.87 -14.87 -15.08
N PRO A 18 3.41 -13.84 -15.81
CA PRO A 18 4.15 -13.14 -16.87
C PRO A 18 5.05 -12.03 -16.31
N ASP A 19 6.04 -12.36 -15.53
CA ASP A 19 6.97 -11.39 -14.92
C ASP A 19 8.36 -11.50 -15.56
N TYR A 20 8.90 -10.38 -16.04
CA TYR A 20 10.24 -10.27 -16.64
C TYR A 20 11.25 -9.60 -15.73
N ILE A 21 10.82 -8.97 -14.65
CA ILE A 21 11.67 -8.14 -13.78
C ILE A 21 12.28 -9.02 -12.69
N ASP A 22 11.45 -9.72 -11.93
CA ASP A 22 11.93 -10.56 -10.83
C ASP A 22 12.79 -11.71 -11.35
N THR A 23 12.51 -12.24 -12.54
CA THR A 23 13.31 -13.29 -13.20
C THR A 23 14.77 -12.89 -13.42
N LYS A 24 15.06 -11.62 -13.71
CA LYS A 24 16.45 -11.12 -13.86
C LYS A 24 17.20 -11.08 -12.52
N PHE A 25 16.52 -10.71 -11.43
CA PHE A 25 17.10 -10.78 -10.08
C PHE A 25 17.41 -12.23 -9.68
N HIS A 26 16.50 -13.16 -10.02
CA HIS A 26 16.71 -14.57 -9.80
C HIS A 26 17.96 -15.06 -10.55
N GLU A 27 18.08 -14.74 -11.82
CA GLU A 27 19.22 -15.11 -12.65
C GLU A 27 20.53 -14.54 -12.09
N ALA A 28 20.55 -13.26 -11.74
CA ALA A 28 21.72 -12.59 -11.17
C ALA A 28 22.19 -13.26 -9.86
N VAL A 29 21.25 -13.74 -9.04
CA VAL A 29 21.53 -14.38 -7.76
C VAL A 29 21.86 -15.84 -7.91
N CYS A 30 21.13 -16.61 -8.74
CA CYS A 30 21.27 -18.04 -8.88
C CYS A 30 22.35 -18.44 -9.91
N GLY A 31 22.62 -17.58 -10.90
CA GLY A 31 23.44 -17.88 -12.06
C GLY A 31 22.82 -18.90 -13.01
N ARG A 32 21.49 -19.04 -12.94
CA ARG A 32 20.62 -19.85 -13.80
C ARG A 32 19.44 -19.02 -14.22
N PRO A 33 18.93 -19.13 -15.46
CA PRO A 33 17.75 -18.42 -15.90
C PRO A 33 16.54 -18.80 -15.05
N SER A 34 15.68 -17.85 -14.75
CA SER A 34 14.40 -18.07 -14.09
C SER A 34 13.31 -18.38 -15.10
N ILE A 35 12.52 -19.42 -14.86
CA ILE A 35 11.51 -19.91 -15.79
C ILE A 35 10.12 -19.47 -15.33
N ASN A 36 9.35 -18.89 -16.25
CA ASN A 36 7.97 -18.49 -15.96
C ASN A 36 7.04 -19.70 -16.02
N LEU A 37 6.12 -19.79 -15.06
CA LEU A 37 5.09 -20.83 -14.97
C LEU A 37 3.71 -20.16 -14.98
N ASP A 38 2.90 -20.48 -15.99
CA ASP A 38 1.62 -19.80 -16.19
C ASP A 38 0.55 -20.73 -16.81
N THR A 39 -0.58 -20.88 -16.15
CA THR A 39 -1.67 -21.79 -16.58
C THR A 39 -2.67 -21.13 -17.52
N PHE A 40 -2.62 -19.81 -17.74
CA PHE A 40 -3.38 -19.14 -18.80
C PHE A 40 -2.65 -19.21 -20.15
N MET A 41 -1.36 -18.89 -20.14
CA MET A 41 -0.54 -18.86 -21.35
C MET A 41 -0.17 -20.26 -21.82
N ALA A 42 -0.06 -21.21 -20.89
CA ALA A 42 0.26 -22.61 -21.14
C ALA A 42 -0.79 -23.58 -20.56
N THR A 43 -0.61 -24.86 -20.81
CA THR A 43 -1.42 -25.91 -20.16
C THR A 43 -0.79 -26.34 -18.83
N SER A 44 -1.60 -26.91 -17.93
CA SER A 44 -1.09 -27.48 -16.68
C SER A 44 -0.06 -28.62 -16.90
N GLU A 45 -0.17 -29.34 -18.00
CA GLU A 45 0.79 -30.38 -18.40
C GLU A 45 2.13 -29.75 -18.78
N HIS A 46 2.10 -28.72 -19.63
CA HIS A 46 3.30 -27.98 -20.02
C HIS A 46 4.03 -27.36 -18.81
N VAL A 47 3.28 -26.82 -17.86
CA VAL A 47 3.86 -26.26 -16.60
C VAL A 47 4.61 -27.35 -15.81
N ARG A 48 4.05 -28.58 -15.73
CA ARG A 48 4.76 -29.72 -15.08
C ARG A 48 6.03 -30.12 -15.84
N ASP A 49 5.95 -30.16 -17.17
CA ASP A 49 7.09 -30.53 -18.02
C ASP A 49 8.23 -29.52 -17.91
N LEU A 50 7.92 -28.22 -17.93
CA LEU A 50 8.91 -27.16 -17.70
C LEU A 50 9.57 -27.28 -16.31
N PHE A 51 8.77 -27.45 -15.27
CA PHE A 51 9.28 -27.59 -13.91
C PHE A 51 10.19 -28.80 -13.78
N ALA A 52 9.81 -29.95 -14.35
CA ALA A 52 10.62 -31.17 -14.34
C ALA A 52 11.89 -31.02 -15.18
N TYR A 53 11.80 -30.41 -16.37
CA TYR A 53 12.93 -30.23 -17.27
C TYR A 53 14.04 -29.35 -16.69
N TYR A 54 13.68 -28.10 -16.27
CA TYR A 54 14.66 -27.17 -15.74
C TYR A 54 15.11 -27.50 -14.31
N GLY A 55 14.28 -28.21 -13.54
CA GLY A 55 14.60 -28.63 -12.18
C GLY A 55 15.43 -29.92 -12.07
N ASN A 56 15.63 -30.68 -13.16
CA ASN A 56 16.20 -32.03 -13.14
C ASN A 56 17.63 -32.11 -12.60
N ASP A 57 18.42 -31.07 -12.81
CA ASP A 57 19.83 -31.00 -12.39
C ASP A 57 20.06 -30.01 -11.23
N ALA A 58 19.00 -29.59 -10.54
CA ALA A 58 19.06 -28.73 -9.39
C ALA A 58 18.89 -29.48 -8.08
N ASP A 59 19.60 -29.02 -7.02
CA ASP A 59 19.41 -29.54 -5.67
C ASP A 59 18.12 -29.00 -5.04
N VAL A 60 17.75 -27.76 -5.41
CA VAL A 60 16.57 -27.06 -4.88
C VAL A 60 15.91 -26.25 -5.97
N CYS A 61 14.60 -26.46 -6.14
CA CYS A 61 13.74 -25.62 -6.97
C CYS A 61 12.99 -24.61 -6.09
N ILE A 62 13.01 -23.33 -6.46
CA ILE A 62 12.25 -22.30 -5.75
C ILE A 62 11.31 -21.62 -6.73
N VAL A 63 10.00 -21.73 -6.46
CA VAL A 63 8.95 -21.07 -7.23
C VAL A 63 8.51 -19.82 -6.45
N GLU A 64 8.69 -18.64 -7.03
CA GLU A 64 8.17 -17.42 -6.46
C GLU A 64 6.76 -17.14 -6.99
N GLY A 65 5.81 -16.92 -6.06
CA GLY A 65 4.45 -16.50 -6.39
C GLY A 65 4.39 -15.10 -6.97
N MET A 66 3.25 -14.77 -7.58
CA MET A 66 2.93 -13.43 -8.08
C MET A 66 1.65 -12.95 -7.39
N MET A 67 1.63 -11.68 -6.95
CA MET A 67 0.48 -11.07 -6.25
C MET A 67 0.09 -11.84 -4.98
N GLY A 68 -1.20 -11.81 -4.59
CA GLY A 68 -1.70 -12.65 -3.50
C GLY A 68 -1.82 -14.11 -3.90
N LEU A 69 -1.76 -15.02 -2.92
CA LEU A 69 -1.73 -16.47 -3.15
C LEU A 69 -2.88 -16.96 -4.04
N PHE A 70 -4.08 -16.39 -3.92
CA PHE A 70 -5.29 -16.77 -4.64
C PHE A 70 -5.68 -15.79 -5.76
N ASP A 71 -4.83 -14.79 -6.04
CA ASP A 71 -5.12 -13.80 -7.08
C ASP A 71 -4.80 -14.38 -8.46
N GLY A 72 -5.84 -14.67 -9.23
CA GLY A 72 -5.77 -15.19 -10.60
C GLY A 72 -6.57 -14.33 -11.57
N TYR A 73 -6.63 -14.74 -12.85
CA TYR A 73 -7.40 -14.04 -13.87
C TYR A 73 -8.91 -14.33 -13.81
N ASP A 74 -9.30 -15.46 -13.21
CA ASP A 74 -10.68 -15.86 -12.93
C ASP A 74 -10.67 -16.60 -11.59
N ARG A 75 -10.92 -15.90 -10.48
CA ARG A 75 -10.76 -16.40 -9.11
C ARG A 75 -9.33 -16.89 -8.88
N ASP A 76 -9.17 -18.17 -8.48
CA ASP A 76 -7.86 -18.77 -8.25
C ASP A 76 -7.21 -19.39 -9.51
N LYS A 77 -7.85 -19.29 -10.69
CA LYS A 77 -7.25 -19.73 -11.95
C LYS A 77 -6.13 -18.78 -12.39
N GLY A 78 -4.98 -19.31 -12.71
CA GLY A 78 -3.78 -18.54 -13.02
C GLY A 78 -3.06 -18.02 -11.78
N SER A 79 -3.52 -18.35 -10.56
CA SER A 79 -2.93 -17.93 -9.31
C SER A 79 -1.71 -18.77 -8.93
N SER A 80 -0.93 -18.26 -7.97
CA SER A 80 0.17 -19.00 -7.34
C SER A 80 -0.33 -20.27 -6.64
N ALA A 81 -1.56 -20.27 -6.11
CA ALA A 81 -2.19 -21.45 -5.52
C ALA A 81 -2.49 -22.54 -6.56
N GLU A 82 -2.95 -22.16 -7.77
CA GLU A 82 -3.15 -23.13 -8.84
C GLU A 82 -1.84 -23.78 -9.28
N ILE A 83 -0.79 -22.98 -9.50
CA ILE A 83 0.55 -23.49 -9.85
C ILE A 83 1.04 -24.46 -8.77
N ALA A 84 0.92 -24.13 -7.48
CA ALA A 84 1.34 -25.00 -6.39
C ALA A 84 0.59 -26.35 -6.39
N ARG A 85 -0.74 -26.34 -6.69
CA ARG A 85 -1.55 -27.57 -6.83
C ARG A 85 -1.16 -28.39 -8.07
N VAL A 86 -0.92 -27.71 -9.20
CA VAL A 86 -0.51 -28.35 -10.47
C VAL A 86 0.81 -29.07 -10.28
N LEU A 87 1.75 -28.47 -9.56
CA LEU A 87 3.08 -29.04 -9.30
C LEU A 87 3.13 -29.96 -8.07
N ASP A 88 2.09 -29.99 -7.25
CA ASP A 88 2.04 -30.70 -5.96
C ASP A 88 3.20 -30.29 -5.02
N ILE A 89 3.50 -28.99 -4.95
CA ILE A 89 4.59 -28.44 -4.12
C ILE A 89 4.08 -27.76 -2.87
N PRO A 90 4.86 -27.79 -1.76
CA PRO A 90 4.51 -27.11 -0.52
C PRO A 90 4.63 -25.59 -0.67
N VAL A 91 3.66 -24.85 -0.10
CA VAL A 91 3.63 -23.40 -0.07
C VAL A 91 4.17 -22.89 1.27
N VAL A 92 5.11 -21.93 1.22
CA VAL A 92 5.55 -21.17 2.38
C VAL A 92 5.03 -19.76 2.23
N LEU A 93 4.16 -19.32 3.15
CA LEU A 93 3.62 -17.97 3.16
C LEU A 93 4.67 -16.98 3.64
N VAL A 94 4.91 -15.91 2.88
CA VAL A 94 5.71 -14.75 3.32
C VAL A 94 4.74 -13.64 3.66
N VAL A 95 4.69 -13.24 4.93
CA VAL A 95 3.66 -12.32 5.44
C VAL A 95 4.31 -11.06 6.00
N ASP A 96 3.85 -9.89 5.55
CA ASP A 96 4.27 -8.60 6.10
C ASP A 96 3.66 -8.40 7.50
N ALA A 97 4.49 -8.49 8.54
CA ALA A 97 4.10 -8.35 9.93
C ALA A 97 4.28 -6.92 10.48
N LYS A 98 4.55 -5.93 9.60
CA LYS A 98 4.70 -4.53 10.03
C LYS A 98 3.44 -4.07 10.77
N SER A 99 3.62 -3.63 12.02
CA SER A 99 2.54 -3.09 12.88
C SER A 99 1.38 -4.07 13.16
N ALA A 100 1.63 -5.39 13.07
CA ALA A 100 0.64 -6.41 13.38
C ALA A 100 1.29 -7.54 14.19
N ALA A 101 0.63 -7.96 15.27
CA ALA A 101 1.06 -9.07 16.13
C ALA A 101 0.08 -10.25 16.01
N TYR A 102 -0.80 -10.44 16.97
CA TYR A 102 -1.77 -11.53 16.92
C TYR A 102 -2.84 -11.37 15.84
N SER A 103 -3.02 -10.17 15.29
CA SER A 103 -3.86 -9.90 14.10
C SER A 103 -3.40 -10.69 12.85
N MET A 104 -2.24 -11.32 12.88
CA MET A 104 -1.82 -12.26 11.85
C MET A 104 -2.60 -13.58 11.90
N ALA A 105 -3.19 -13.96 13.06
CA ALA A 105 -3.93 -15.20 13.21
C ALA A 105 -5.14 -15.30 12.26
N PRO A 106 -6.05 -14.31 12.16
CA PRO A 106 -7.16 -14.36 11.20
C PRO A 106 -6.70 -14.37 9.75
N LEU A 107 -5.65 -13.65 9.42
CA LEU A 107 -5.09 -13.65 8.07
C LEU A 107 -4.58 -15.05 7.69
N LEU A 108 -3.76 -15.65 8.54
CA LEU A 108 -3.21 -16.99 8.32
C LEU A 108 -4.31 -18.06 8.33
N TYR A 109 -5.25 -17.97 9.29
CA TYR A 109 -6.41 -18.86 9.34
C TYR A 109 -7.23 -18.80 8.04
N GLY A 110 -7.44 -17.59 7.51
CA GLY A 110 -8.10 -17.37 6.24
C GLY A 110 -7.37 -18.08 5.10
N PHE A 111 -6.05 -17.87 4.95
CA PHE A 111 -5.26 -18.53 3.91
C PHE A 111 -5.28 -20.07 4.01
N ILE A 112 -5.23 -20.60 5.23
CA ILE A 112 -5.21 -22.06 5.47
C ILE A 112 -6.56 -22.70 5.12
N HIS A 113 -7.67 -22.06 5.47
CA HIS A 113 -9.02 -22.63 5.37
C HIS A 113 -9.85 -22.16 4.18
N PHE A 114 -9.40 -21.12 3.46
CA PHE A 114 -10.16 -20.49 2.37
C PHE A 114 -10.54 -21.48 1.25
N SER A 115 -9.61 -22.34 0.84
CA SER A 115 -9.83 -23.25 -0.29
C SER A 115 -10.81 -24.39 0.01
N SER A 116 -10.99 -24.74 1.29
CA SER A 116 -11.90 -25.84 1.71
C SER A 116 -13.35 -25.39 1.77
N SER A 117 -13.63 -24.09 1.89
CA SER A 117 -14.96 -23.53 2.11
C SER A 117 -15.70 -23.16 0.82
N LEU A 118 -14.98 -22.81 -0.25
CA LEU A 118 -15.58 -22.26 -1.49
C LEU A 118 -15.75 -23.28 -2.63
N ASN A 119 -15.15 -24.45 -2.54
CA ASN A 119 -15.28 -25.45 -3.60
C ASN A 119 -15.77 -26.80 -3.06
N PRO A 120 -17.11 -26.96 -2.90
CA PRO A 120 -17.69 -28.24 -2.46
C PRO A 120 -17.57 -29.35 -3.52
N GLN A 121 -17.18 -29.03 -4.76
CA GLN A 121 -16.82 -30.04 -5.74
C GLN A 121 -15.32 -30.32 -5.64
N PRO A 122 -14.90 -31.58 -5.47
CA PRO A 122 -13.48 -31.91 -5.52
C PRO A 122 -12.98 -31.56 -6.93
N SER A 123 -12.28 -30.45 -7.06
CA SER A 123 -11.43 -30.22 -8.23
C SER A 123 -10.50 -31.44 -8.34
N ALA A 124 -10.24 -31.93 -9.54
CA ALA A 124 -9.28 -33.02 -9.76
C ALA A 124 -7.84 -32.70 -9.30
N LEU A 125 -7.63 -31.52 -8.71
CA LEU A 125 -6.36 -31.06 -8.17
C LEU A 125 -6.24 -31.34 -6.68
N ASN A 126 -5.02 -31.63 -6.25
CA ASN A 126 -4.67 -31.87 -4.84
C ASN A 126 -5.03 -30.68 -3.94
N PRO A 127 -5.37 -30.90 -2.65
CA PRO A 127 -5.54 -29.81 -1.70
C PRO A 127 -4.24 -29.00 -1.56
N LEU A 128 -4.35 -27.69 -1.40
CA LEU A 128 -3.19 -26.80 -1.22
C LEU A 128 -2.45 -27.13 0.07
N ASN A 129 -1.16 -27.43 -0.03
CA ASN A 129 -0.30 -27.76 1.12
C ASN A 129 0.43 -26.51 1.60
N ILE A 130 -0.10 -25.81 2.61
CA ILE A 130 0.60 -24.69 3.26
C ILE A 130 1.53 -25.27 4.33
N ALA A 131 2.83 -25.34 4.02
CA ALA A 131 3.84 -25.99 4.85
C ALA A 131 4.34 -25.12 6.01
N GLY A 132 4.15 -23.81 5.95
CA GLY A 132 4.57 -22.90 7.01
C GLY A 132 4.61 -21.44 6.60
N VAL A 133 5.15 -20.62 7.52
CA VAL A 133 5.15 -19.14 7.42
C VAL A 133 6.54 -18.57 7.69
N ILE A 134 6.90 -17.52 6.96
CA ILE A 134 8.00 -16.60 7.27
C ILE A 134 7.41 -15.21 7.45
N PHE A 135 7.74 -14.54 8.56
CA PHE A 135 7.29 -13.16 8.81
C PHE A 135 8.31 -12.16 8.32
N ASN A 136 7.86 -11.17 7.58
CA ASN A 136 8.69 -10.07 7.08
C ASN A 136 8.44 -8.78 7.88
N LYS A 137 9.45 -7.91 7.95
CA LYS A 137 9.42 -6.60 8.64
C LYS A 137 9.07 -6.68 10.14
N VAL A 138 9.59 -7.69 10.82
CA VAL A 138 9.41 -7.84 12.27
C VAL A 138 10.23 -6.80 13.03
N GLY A 139 9.58 -6.08 13.96
CA GLY A 139 10.19 -4.94 14.66
C GLY A 139 11.15 -5.32 15.79
N SER A 140 10.92 -6.44 16.49
CA SER A 140 11.71 -6.87 17.63
C SER A 140 11.59 -8.37 17.90
N GLU A 141 12.46 -8.93 18.72
CA GLU A 141 12.39 -10.35 19.17
C GLU A 141 11.08 -10.65 19.92
N ARG A 142 10.62 -9.73 20.77
CA ARG A 142 9.32 -9.86 21.46
C ARG A 142 8.15 -9.90 20.48
N HIS A 143 8.22 -9.08 19.43
CA HIS A 143 7.23 -9.12 18.35
C HIS A 143 7.23 -10.48 17.66
N PHE A 144 8.41 -11.06 17.40
CA PHE A 144 8.52 -12.38 16.82
C PHE A 144 7.93 -13.48 17.72
N GLN A 145 8.16 -13.43 19.03
CA GLN A 145 7.56 -14.38 19.98
C GLN A 145 6.03 -14.37 19.93
N MET A 146 5.40 -13.19 19.79
CA MET A 146 3.95 -13.08 19.59
C MET A 146 3.49 -13.75 18.29
N LEU A 147 4.25 -13.61 17.21
CA LEU A 147 3.96 -14.23 15.92
C LEU A 147 4.19 -15.75 15.95
N GLN A 148 5.17 -16.24 16.70
CA GLN A 148 5.37 -17.68 16.94
C GLN A 148 4.17 -18.29 17.68
N GLN A 149 3.59 -17.58 18.65
CA GLN A 149 2.38 -18.02 19.34
C GLN A 149 1.21 -18.19 18.36
N VAL A 150 1.03 -17.25 17.43
CA VAL A 150 0.03 -17.37 16.34
C VAL A 150 0.21 -18.67 15.55
N CYS A 151 1.45 -18.98 15.17
CA CYS A 151 1.73 -20.22 14.44
C CYS A 151 1.44 -21.47 15.27
N SER A 152 1.74 -21.44 16.57
CA SER A 152 1.44 -22.52 17.51
C SER A 152 -0.08 -22.75 17.64
N ASP A 153 -0.85 -21.69 17.80
CA ASP A 153 -2.31 -21.74 17.95
C ASP A 153 -3.00 -22.27 16.68
N LEU A 154 -2.46 -21.93 15.52
CA LEU A 154 -2.95 -22.39 14.22
C LEU A 154 -2.35 -23.72 13.77
N GLN A 155 -1.46 -24.34 14.57
CA GLN A 155 -0.76 -25.59 14.26
C GLN A 155 -0.01 -25.55 12.92
N ILE A 156 0.53 -24.39 12.54
CA ILE A 156 1.34 -24.20 11.34
C ILE A 156 2.80 -23.95 11.71
N ARG A 157 3.73 -24.46 10.88
CA ARG A 157 5.16 -24.30 11.13
C ARG A 157 5.60 -22.85 10.91
N CYS A 158 6.33 -22.29 11.88
CA CYS A 158 7.04 -21.03 11.73
C CYS A 158 8.49 -21.30 11.28
N PHE A 159 8.87 -20.80 10.10
CA PHE A 159 10.25 -20.91 9.61
C PHE A 159 11.14 -19.75 10.06
N GLY A 160 10.59 -18.73 10.72
CA GLY A 160 11.34 -17.60 11.22
C GLY A 160 10.88 -16.26 10.65
N TYR A 161 11.78 -15.26 10.67
CA TYR A 161 11.43 -13.90 10.28
C TYR A 161 12.58 -13.13 9.63
N LEU A 162 12.23 -12.01 8.99
CA LEU A 162 13.15 -10.97 8.57
C LEU A 162 12.89 -9.71 9.41
N PRO A 163 13.92 -9.13 10.06
CA PRO A 163 13.77 -7.90 10.83
C PRO A 163 13.52 -6.70 9.91
N LYS A 164 12.79 -5.71 10.43
CA LYS A 164 12.64 -4.42 9.78
C LYS A 164 13.95 -3.63 9.90
N ARG A 165 14.70 -3.53 8.82
CA ARG A 165 15.97 -2.78 8.74
C ARG A 165 16.02 -1.99 7.44
N PRO A 166 16.43 -0.70 7.47
CA PRO A 166 16.54 0.14 6.27
C PRO A 166 17.47 -0.44 5.21
N GLU A 167 18.57 -1.10 5.62
CA GLU A 167 19.53 -1.73 4.71
C GLU A 167 18.98 -2.96 3.97
N LEU A 168 17.82 -3.50 4.38
CA LEU A 168 17.11 -4.58 3.70
C LEU A 168 15.97 -4.07 2.81
N GLU A 169 15.68 -2.77 2.86
CA GLU A 169 14.65 -2.17 2.02
C GLU A 169 15.21 -1.89 0.63
N GLN A 170 14.53 -2.41 -0.40
CA GLN A 170 14.86 -2.15 -1.79
C GLN A 170 13.84 -1.20 -2.40
N GLY A 171 14.33 -0.20 -3.15
CA GLY A 171 13.45 0.72 -3.87
C GLY A 171 12.57 -0.02 -4.87
N SER A 172 11.27 0.33 -4.91
CA SER A 172 10.35 -0.17 -5.93
C SER A 172 10.00 0.94 -6.91
N ARG A 173 9.94 0.63 -8.20
CA ARG A 173 9.34 1.47 -9.24
C ARG A 173 7.90 1.06 -9.45
N TYR A 174 7.15 1.86 -10.19
CA TYR A 174 5.72 1.79 -10.49
C TYR A 174 5.05 0.40 -10.49
N LEU A 175 5.74 -0.67 -10.91
CA LEU A 175 5.32 -2.08 -10.82
C LEU A 175 6.61 -2.93 -10.90
N GLY A 176 7.26 -3.18 -9.76
CA GLY A 176 8.43 -4.04 -9.67
C GLY A 176 9.65 -3.40 -9.02
N LEU A 177 10.73 -4.15 -8.93
CA LEU A 177 11.98 -3.72 -8.32
C LEU A 177 12.78 -2.80 -9.25
N ASP A 178 13.56 -1.87 -8.69
CA ASP A 178 14.43 -1.00 -9.47
C ASP A 178 15.75 -1.70 -9.81
N PHE A 179 16.03 -1.86 -11.12
CA PHE A 179 17.27 -2.46 -11.61
C PHE A 179 18.53 -1.61 -11.41
N SER A 180 18.38 -0.30 -11.21
CA SER A 180 19.52 0.62 -11.05
C SER A 180 20.30 0.40 -9.74
N SER A 181 19.68 -0.29 -8.75
CA SER A 181 20.31 -0.69 -7.50
C SER A 181 20.36 -2.21 -7.40
N ARG A 182 21.50 -2.85 -7.66
CA ARG A 182 21.68 -4.27 -7.32
C ARG A 182 21.56 -4.43 -5.81
N PRO A 183 20.72 -5.36 -5.29
CA PRO A 183 20.57 -5.55 -3.85
C PRO A 183 21.91 -5.94 -3.24
N GLU A 184 22.29 -5.31 -2.14
CA GLU A 184 23.37 -5.81 -1.29
C GLU A 184 22.92 -7.14 -0.67
N THR A 185 23.13 -8.23 -1.38
CA THR A 185 22.71 -9.58 -0.97
C THR A 185 23.36 -10.03 0.33
N LYS A 186 24.49 -9.42 0.74
CA LYS A 186 25.25 -9.82 1.91
C LYS A 186 24.45 -9.65 3.21
N ALA A 187 23.91 -8.46 3.46
CA ALA A 187 23.11 -8.18 4.67
C ALA A 187 21.85 -9.05 4.73
N LEU A 188 21.18 -9.24 3.58
CA LEU A 188 20.01 -10.11 3.47
C LEU A 188 20.35 -11.58 3.77
N VAL A 189 21.44 -12.10 3.20
CA VAL A 189 21.91 -13.46 3.44
C VAL A 189 22.27 -13.69 4.90
N GLU A 190 22.99 -12.76 5.52
CA GLU A 190 23.34 -12.83 6.95
C GLU A 190 22.09 -12.82 7.84
N SER A 191 21.11 -11.98 7.53
CA SER A 191 19.84 -11.91 8.25
C SER A 191 19.03 -13.19 8.11
N LEU A 192 18.92 -13.76 6.92
CA LEU A 192 18.24 -15.04 6.68
C LEU A 192 18.93 -16.19 7.40
N GLU A 193 20.27 -16.21 7.40
CA GLU A 193 21.05 -17.27 8.07
C GLU A 193 20.84 -17.26 9.60
N GLN A 194 20.63 -16.07 10.18
CA GLN A 194 20.42 -15.89 11.62
C GLN A 194 18.99 -16.13 12.08
N HIS A 195 17.98 -15.74 11.29
CA HIS A 195 16.61 -15.65 11.77
C HIS A 195 15.62 -16.59 11.08
N VAL A 196 16.07 -17.34 10.05
CA VAL A 196 15.19 -18.27 9.31
C VAL A 196 15.72 -19.70 9.37
N ASP A 197 14.86 -20.65 9.66
CA ASP A 197 15.15 -22.10 9.58
C ASP A 197 15.25 -22.53 8.11
N TRP A 198 16.29 -22.08 7.44
CA TRP A 198 16.54 -22.41 6.03
C TRP A 198 16.81 -23.93 5.81
N ARG A 199 17.30 -24.64 6.84
CA ARG A 199 17.49 -26.11 6.76
C ARG A 199 16.15 -26.84 6.77
N GLY A 200 15.22 -26.38 7.60
CA GLY A 200 13.85 -26.88 7.59
C GLY A 200 13.12 -26.61 6.27
N LEU A 201 13.39 -25.46 5.61
CA LEU A 201 12.89 -25.18 4.27
C LEU A 201 13.43 -26.17 3.23
N CYS A 202 14.73 -26.47 3.23
CA CYS A 202 15.33 -27.49 2.35
C CYS A 202 14.81 -28.89 2.61
N GLY A 203 14.30 -29.17 3.82
CA GLY A 203 13.71 -30.46 4.19
C GLY A 203 12.26 -30.62 3.70
N LEU A 204 11.64 -29.63 3.08
CA LEU A 204 10.34 -29.76 2.43
C LEU A 204 10.51 -30.62 1.16
N SER A 205 10.18 -31.89 1.24
CA SER A 205 10.35 -32.83 0.12
C SER A 205 9.17 -32.75 -0.85
N VAL A 206 9.47 -32.72 -2.13
CA VAL A 206 8.52 -32.89 -3.23
C VAL A 206 8.66 -34.31 -3.76
N ARG A 207 7.53 -34.98 -4.07
CA ARG A 207 7.57 -36.20 -4.85
C ARG A 207 8.10 -35.86 -6.25
N THR A 208 9.38 -36.15 -6.52
CA THR A 208 9.99 -35.91 -7.84
C THR A 208 9.29 -36.76 -8.88
N MET A 209 8.55 -36.11 -9.78
CA MET A 209 8.17 -36.72 -11.04
C MET A 209 9.41 -36.67 -11.94
N ARG A 210 10.07 -37.83 -12.12
CA ARG A 210 11.08 -38.00 -13.17
C ARG A 210 10.32 -38.15 -14.50
N THR A 211 10.23 -37.07 -15.27
CA THR A 211 9.78 -37.15 -16.68
C THR A 211 11.01 -37.19 -17.59
N ALA A 212 10.90 -37.93 -18.69
CA ALA A 212 11.89 -37.86 -19.75
C ALA A 212 11.92 -36.42 -20.31
N ARG A 213 13.08 -36.02 -20.86
CA ARG A 213 13.22 -34.72 -21.54
C ARG A 213 12.07 -34.56 -22.54
N PRO A 214 11.30 -33.45 -22.48
CA PRO A 214 10.33 -33.16 -23.56
C PRO A 214 11.09 -33.23 -24.86
N ASP A 215 10.60 -34.03 -25.80
CA ASP A 215 11.23 -34.11 -27.12
C ASP A 215 10.84 -32.84 -27.88
N TYR A 216 11.66 -31.77 -27.81
CA TYR A 216 11.45 -30.52 -28.54
C TYR A 216 11.43 -30.72 -30.07
N ALA A 217 11.70 -31.95 -30.58
CA ALA A 217 11.54 -32.27 -31.99
C ALA A 217 10.12 -32.08 -32.49
N ASP A 218 9.10 -32.23 -31.62
CA ASP A 218 7.67 -32.00 -31.91
C ASP A 218 7.15 -30.69 -31.27
N CYS A 219 8.02 -29.68 -31.02
CA CYS A 219 7.66 -28.42 -30.43
C CYS A 219 6.59 -27.70 -31.28
N PRO A 220 5.39 -27.45 -30.73
CA PRO A 220 4.31 -26.80 -31.46
C PRO A 220 4.60 -25.34 -31.81
N SER A 221 5.68 -24.76 -31.26
CA SER A 221 5.98 -23.33 -31.38
C SER A 221 6.35 -22.86 -32.80
N GLY A 222 6.65 -23.77 -33.73
CA GLY A 222 7.13 -23.41 -35.07
C GLY A 222 8.50 -22.73 -35.09
N LEU A 223 9.12 -22.53 -33.92
CA LEU A 223 10.43 -21.89 -33.74
C LEU A 223 11.57 -22.89 -33.82
N CYS A 224 11.29 -24.17 -33.60
CA CYS A 224 12.29 -25.23 -33.63
C CYS A 224 12.95 -25.30 -34.99
N GLY A 225 14.29 -25.23 -34.98
CA GLY A 225 15.09 -25.26 -36.18
C GLY A 225 15.40 -23.90 -36.81
N LEU A 226 14.81 -22.79 -36.32
CA LEU A 226 15.11 -21.44 -36.83
C LEU A 226 16.36 -20.85 -36.19
N ARG A 227 17.10 -20.07 -36.99
CA ARG A 227 18.22 -19.25 -36.55
C ARG A 227 17.71 -17.85 -36.30
N ALA A 228 17.72 -17.41 -35.05
CA ALA A 228 17.16 -16.11 -34.62
C ALA A 228 18.25 -15.07 -34.38
N LEU A 229 17.98 -13.83 -34.80
CA LEU A 229 18.69 -12.64 -34.38
C LEU A 229 17.79 -11.88 -33.42
N ILE A 230 18.19 -11.72 -32.15
CA ILE A 230 17.35 -11.17 -31.09
C ILE A 230 17.94 -9.85 -30.60
N ALA A 231 17.14 -8.79 -30.59
CA ALA A 231 17.50 -7.55 -29.92
C ALA A 231 17.54 -7.79 -28.40
N ARG A 232 18.64 -7.42 -27.74
CA ARG A 232 18.80 -7.63 -26.30
C ARG A 232 19.73 -6.61 -25.66
N ASN A 233 19.25 -5.95 -24.61
CA ASN A 233 20.06 -5.18 -23.67
C ASN A 233 19.40 -5.18 -22.28
N ASP A 234 19.87 -4.33 -21.36
CA ASP A 234 19.41 -4.37 -19.97
C ASP A 234 17.98 -3.82 -19.76
N GLU A 235 17.53 -2.82 -20.57
CA GLU A 235 16.24 -2.15 -20.35
C GLU A 235 15.34 -2.03 -21.60
N SER A 236 15.87 -1.53 -22.73
CA SER A 236 15.03 -1.19 -23.89
C SER A 236 14.50 -2.40 -24.68
N PHE A 237 15.23 -3.54 -24.65
CA PHE A 237 14.86 -4.80 -25.30
C PHE A 237 15.18 -5.99 -24.37
N SER A 238 14.43 -6.10 -23.29
CA SER A 238 14.82 -6.99 -22.19
C SER A 238 13.75 -7.95 -21.73
N PHE A 239 12.53 -7.88 -22.32
CA PHE A 239 11.40 -8.72 -21.92
C PHE A 239 11.34 -9.98 -22.79
N LEU A 240 12.02 -11.01 -22.32
CA LEU A 240 12.20 -12.28 -23.03
C LEU A 240 11.90 -13.44 -22.09
N TYR A 241 11.10 -14.39 -22.54
CA TYR A 241 10.96 -15.68 -21.86
C TYR A 241 12.11 -16.59 -22.23
N GLN A 242 12.73 -17.24 -21.25
CA GLN A 242 13.84 -18.16 -21.47
C GLN A 242 13.42 -19.34 -22.37
N GLU A 243 12.21 -19.86 -22.17
CA GLU A 243 11.66 -20.92 -23.01
C GLU A 243 11.60 -20.55 -24.50
N THR A 244 11.22 -19.31 -24.81
CA THR A 244 11.21 -18.79 -26.19
C THR A 244 12.64 -18.77 -26.79
N ILE A 245 13.63 -18.40 -25.98
CA ILE A 245 15.05 -18.43 -26.41
C ILE A 245 15.51 -19.85 -26.69
N ASP A 246 15.20 -20.77 -25.79
CA ASP A 246 15.63 -22.19 -25.86
C ASP A 246 14.95 -22.97 -26.99
N ALA A 247 13.84 -22.46 -27.54
CA ALA A 247 13.14 -23.03 -28.69
C ALA A 247 13.87 -22.80 -30.02
N PHE A 248 14.73 -21.81 -30.11
CA PHE A 248 15.49 -21.56 -31.35
C PHE A 248 16.68 -22.53 -31.51
N LYS A 249 16.99 -22.88 -32.75
CA LYS A 249 18.16 -23.71 -33.08
C LYS A 249 19.49 -23.02 -32.75
N THR A 250 19.57 -21.74 -33.12
CA THR A 250 20.70 -20.89 -32.76
C THR A 250 20.21 -19.47 -32.54
N VAL A 251 20.83 -18.77 -31.60
CA VAL A 251 20.51 -17.39 -31.27
C VAL A 251 21.78 -16.54 -31.40
N ARG A 252 21.64 -15.41 -32.07
CA ARG A 252 22.59 -14.30 -32.02
C ARG A 252 21.89 -13.10 -31.40
N TYR A 253 22.63 -12.34 -30.60
CA TYR A 253 22.13 -11.11 -30.00
C TYR A 253 22.78 -9.88 -30.61
N PHE A 254 22.05 -8.76 -30.58
CA PHE A 254 22.56 -7.44 -30.85
C PHE A 254 21.90 -6.40 -29.97
N ASP A 255 22.59 -5.33 -29.64
CA ASP A 255 22.04 -4.20 -28.86
C ASP A 255 21.64 -3.09 -29.86
N PRO A 256 20.35 -2.78 -30.03
CA PRO A 256 19.91 -1.71 -30.92
C PRO A 256 20.46 -0.32 -30.59
N GLU A 257 20.94 -0.09 -29.38
CA GLU A 257 21.54 1.19 -28.98
C GLU A 257 22.98 1.36 -29.46
N GLN A 258 23.71 0.24 -29.75
CA GLN A 258 25.14 0.25 -30.00
C GLN A 258 25.53 -0.50 -31.27
N ASP A 259 24.85 -1.60 -31.63
CA ASP A 259 25.21 -2.51 -32.68
C ASP A 259 24.51 -2.21 -34.02
N ILE A 260 25.10 -2.61 -35.13
CA ILE A 260 24.45 -2.68 -36.43
C ILE A 260 24.20 -4.17 -36.73
N PRO A 261 22.93 -4.61 -36.84
CA PRO A 261 22.63 -6.02 -37.06
C PRO A 261 23.03 -6.50 -38.46
N THR A 262 23.54 -7.73 -38.52
CA THR A 262 23.83 -8.45 -39.79
C THR A 262 22.83 -9.61 -39.91
N PHE A 263 22.22 -9.77 -41.08
CA PHE A 263 21.13 -10.72 -41.31
C PHE A 263 21.58 -11.96 -42.10
N GLU A 264 22.90 -12.15 -42.30
CA GLU A 264 23.45 -13.35 -42.94
C GLU A 264 23.10 -14.58 -42.06
N ASP A 265 22.61 -15.62 -42.68
CA ASP A 265 22.27 -16.88 -42.02
C ASP A 265 21.19 -16.76 -40.89
N ILE A 266 20.28 -15.80 -41.01
CA ILE A 266 19.20 -15.57 -40.09
C ILE A 266 17.85 -15.90 -40.75
N ASP A 267 17.00 -16.67 -40.03
CA ASP A 267 15.67 -17.01 -40.47
C ASP A 267 14.61 -16.08 -39.86
N LEU A 268 14.89 -15.46 -38.71
CA LEU A 268 13.95 -14.59 -37.96
C LEU A 268 14.70 -13.46 -37.24
N LEU A 269 14.25 -12.22 -37.39
CA LEU A 269 14.54 -11.12 -36.48
C LEU A 269 13.47 -11.04 -35.41
N TYR A 270 13.88 -11.12 -34.14
CA TYR A 270 12.96 -11.01 -32.97
C TYR A 270 13.29 -9.74 -32.17
N LEU A 271 12.31 -8.85 -32.08
CA LEU A 271 12.38 -7.58 -31.33
C LEU A 271 11.46 -7.69 -30.11
N PRO A 272 11.97 -8.05 -28.95
CA PRO A 272 11.17 -8.24 -27.76
C PRO A 272 10.70 -6.91 -27.15
N GLY A 273 9.86 -7.00 -26.12
CA GLY A 273 9.47 -5.86 -25.31
C GLY A 273 10.60 -5.29 -24.44
N GLY A 274 10.30 -4.17 -23.81
CA GLY A 274 11.18 -3.38 -22.95
C GLY A 274 10.69 -1.95 -22.87
N TYR A 275 11.60 -1.05 -22.48
CA TYR A 275 11.29 0.38 -22.30
C TYR A 275 12.07 1.27 -23.29
N PRO A 276 11.86 1.17 -24.62
CA PRO A 276 12.57 1.99 -25.59
C PRO A 276 12.33 3.49 -25.39
N GLU A 277 11.16 3.88 -24.81
CA GLU A 277 10.80 5.27 -24.52
C GLU A 277 11.70 5.91 -23.44
N LYS A 278 12.53 5.15 -22.76
CA LYS A 278 13.53 5.67 -21.80
C LYS A 278 14.92 5.84 -22.41
N HIS A 279 15.14 5.27 -23.60
CA HIS A 279 16.43 5.19 -24.26
C HIS A 279 16.44 5.87 -25.64
N LEU A 280 15.53 6.81 -25.85
CA LEU A 280 15.27 7.43 -27.17
C LEU A 280 16.50 8.05 -27.82
N ASP A 281 17.33 8.77 -27.08
CA ASP A 281 18.53 9.41 -27.62
C ASP A 281 19.56 8.40 -28.12
N ALA A 282 19.71 7.27 -27.46
CA ALA A 282 20.62 6.21 -27.89
C ALA A 282 20.08 5.51 -29.13
N LEU A 283 18.81 5.18 -29.16
CA LEU A 283 18.15 4.55 -30.29
C LEU A 283 18.12 5.45 -31.54
N VAL A 284 17.92 6.77 -31.37
CA VAL A 284 17.94 7.74 -32.46
C VAL A 284 19.36 7.92 -33.01
N ARG A 285 20.38 7.95 -32.16
CA ARG A 285 21.78 8.05 -32.60
C ARG A 285 22.20 6.89 -33.47
N ASN A 286 21.73 5.67 -33.24
CA ASN A 286 22.02 4.50 -34.03
C ASN A 286 21.11 4.39 -35.27
N GLU A 287 21.20 5.37 -36.18
CA GLU A 287 20.44 5.40 -37.45
C GLU A 287 20.74 4.18 -38.34
N ALA A 288 21.99 3.74 -38.35
CA ALA A 288 22.41 2.58 -39.15
C ALA A 288 21.68 1.31 -38.75
N CYS A 289 21.47 1.07 -37.46
CA CYS A 289 20.67 -0.04 -36.97
C CYS A 289 19.22 0.05 -37.44
N ARG A 290 18.58 1.22 -37.24
CA ARG A 290 17.19 1.43 -37.67
C ARG A 290 17.01 1.21 -39.18
N GLN A 291 17.94 1.71 -40.00
CA GLN A 291 17.87 1.56 -41.41
C GLN A 291 18.15 0.10 -41.87
N ALA A 292 19.06 -0.62 -41.22
CA ALA A 292 19.30 -2.03 -41.46
C ALA A 292 18.04 -2.88 -41.18
N ILE A 293 17.37 -2.67 -40.03
CA ILE A 293 16.12 -3.35 -39.71
C ILE A 293 15.01 -3.01 -40.71
N LYS A 294 14.84 -1.74 -41.05
CA LYS A 294 13.88 -1.32 -42.08
C LYS A 294 14.11 -2.01 -43.40
N THR A 295 15.36 -2.00 -43.87
CA THR A 295 15.75 -2.63 -45.16
C THR A 295 15.43 -4.12 -45.13
N PHE A 296 15.79 -4.82 -44.05
CA PHE A 296 15.50 -6.24 -43.88
C PHE A 296 13.97 -6.55 -43.94
N ALA A 297 13.17 -5.76 -43.23
CA ALA A 297 11.71 -5.91 -43.22
C ALA A 297 11.10 -5.63 -44.60
N GLU A 298 11.54 -4.56 -45.30
CA GLU A 298 11.07 -4.18 -46.63
C GLU A 298 11.50 -5.18 -47.73
N GLN A 299 12.59 -5.87 -47.56
CA GLN A 299 13.02 -6.96 -48.44
C GLN A 299 12.31 -8.29 -48.19
N GLY A 300 11.34 -8.32 -47.28
CA GLY A 300 10.58 -9.53 -46.98
C GLY A 300 11.23 -10.43 -45.92
N GLY A 301 12.17 -9.91 -45.16
CA GLY A 301 12.73 -10.59 -43.98
C GLY A 301 11.63 -10.87 -42.93
N ARG A 302 11.71 -12.00 -42.25
CA ARG A 302 10.76 -12.34 -41.19
C ARG A 302 11.06 -11.57 -39.92
N VAL A 303 10.10 -10.84 -39.40
CA VAL A 303 10.23 -10.05 -38.16
C VAL A 303 9.06 -10.31 -37.24
N VAL A 304 9.35 -10.59 -35.98
CA VAL A 304 8.36 -10.60 -34.88
C VAL A 304 8.76 -9.51 -33.91
N ALA A 305 7.80 -8.64 -33.57
CA ALA A 305 8.04 -7.50 -32.69
C ALA A 305 6.95 -7.34 -31.64
N GLU A 306 7.32 -7.34 -30.38
CA GLU A 306 6.42 -7.31 -29.24
C GLU A 306 6.59 -6.02 -28.43
N CYS A 307 5.49 -5.37 -28.01
CA CYS A 307 5.47 -4.22 -27.12
C CYS A 307 6.52 -3.15 -27.49
N GLY A 308 7.62 -3.02 -26.73
CA GLY A 308 8.72 -2.09 -27.03
C GLY A 308 9.35 -2.33 -28.40
N GLY A 309 9.50 -3.58 -28.83
CA GLY A 309 9.97 -3.94 -30.16
C GLY A 309 9.02 -3.46 -31.28
N MET A 310 7.71 -3.57 -31.07
CA MET A 310 6.69 -3.02 -31.98
C MET A 310 6.79 -1.49 -32.03
N MET A 311 6.94 -0.83 -30.87
CA MET A 311 7.13 0.63 -30.80
C MET A 311 8.36 1.08 -31.58
N TYR A 312 9.44 0.31 -31.52
CA TYR A 312 10.67 0.59 -32.28
C TYR A 312 10.50 0.44 -33.80
N LEU A 313 9.56 -0.41 -34.26
CA LEU A 313 9.21 -0.52 -35.71
C LEU A 313 8.32 0.63 -36.19
N CYS A 314 7.67 1.40 -35.31
CA CYS A 314 6.81 2.52 -35.67
C CYS A 314 7.58 3.69 -36.27
N GLN A 315 6.90 4.74 -36.76
CA GLN A 315 7.53 5.94 -37.31
C GLN A 315 8.28 6.74 -36.25
N SER A 316 7.64 6.93 -35.07
CA SER A 316 8.24 7.72 -33.99
C SER A 316 7.63 7.41 -32.63
N ILE A 317 8.38 7.72 -31.58
CA ILE A 317 7.89 7.80 -30.21
C ILE A 317 7.92 9.27 -29.78
N LYS A 318 6.79 9.79 -29.25
CA LYS A 318 6.64 11.17 -28.80
C LYS A 318 6.58 11.24 -27.29
N THR A 319 7.36 12.14 -26.71
CA THR A 319 7.36 12.48 -25.28
C THR A 319 6.95 13.94 -25.09
N ASP A 320 6.94 14.42 -23.85
CA ASP A 320 6.75 15.84 -23.54
C ASP A 320 7.93 16.70 -24.06
N GLU A 321 9.11 16.10 -24.27
CA GLU A 321 10.33 16.77 -24.73
C GLU A 321 10.45 16.84 -26.26
N GLY A 322 9.78 15.92 -27.00
CA GLY A 322 9.87 15.92 -28.47
C GLY A 322 9.38 14.66 -29.17
N SER A 323 9.67 14.56 -30.46
CA SER A 323 9.36 13.42 -31.31
C SER A 323 10.66 12.76 -31.78
N TYR A 324 10.78 11.47 -31.53
CA TYR A 324 11.98 10.67 -31.76
C TYR A 324 11.74 9.65 -32.87
N PRO A 325 12.43 9.74 -34.03
CA PRO A 325 12.24 8.84 -35.14
C PRO A 325 12.73 7.43 -34.81
N MET A 326 11.91 6.43 -35.17
CA MET A 326 12.20 5.01 -35.01
C MET A 326 12.44 4.35 -36.40
N CYS A 327 12.29 3.03 -36.53
CA CYS A 327 12.58 2.33 -37.77
C CYS A 327 11.65 2.73 -38.93
N GLY A 328 10.42 3.13 -38.68
CA GLY A 328 9.47 3.57 -39.71
C GLY A 328 9.04 2.45 -40.66
N VAL A 329 8.95 1.22 -40.19
CA VAL A 329 8.37 0.06 -40.87
C VAL A 329 6.84 0.11 -40.79
N LEU A 330 6.33 0.43 -39.60
CA LEU A 330 4.89 0.61 -39.33
C LEU A 330 4.54 2.10 -39.41
N PRO A 331 3.41 2.48 -40.06
CA PRO A 331 3.08 3.90 -40.33
C PRO A 331 2.43 4.60 -39.13
N TYR A 332 2.75 4.21 -37.91
CA TYR A 332 2.12 4.72 -36.69
C TYR A 332 3.08 5.51 -35.81
N CYS A 333 2.53 6.44 -35.03
CA CYS A 333 3.26 7.16 -33.99
C CYS A 333 2.78 6.73 -32.61
N ILE A 334 3.71 6.55 -31.69
CA ILE A 334 3.44 6.17 -30.29
C ILE A 334 3.59 7.42 -29.41
N THR A 335 2.65 7.62 -28.48
CA THR A 335 2.77 8.65 -27.44
C THR A 335 3.18 8.05 -26.09
N ALA A 336 4.23 8.61 -25.51
CA ALA A 336 4.71 8.37 -24.16
C ALA A 336 4.59 9.62 -23.27
N ARG A 337 3.83 10.65 -23.69
CA ARG A 337 3.59 11.87 -22.92
C ARG A 337 2.90 11.56 -21.60
N GLN A 338 3.29 12.24 -20.53
CA GLN A 338 2.82 11.92 -19.18
C GLN A 338 1.30 11.99 -19.02
N GLN A 339 0.65 12.98 -19.66
CA GLN A 339 -0.82 13.16 -19.61
C GLN A 339 -1.60 12.14 -20.44
N GLU A 340 -0.97 11.50 -21.42
CA GLU A 340 -1.59 10.55 -22.35
C GLU A 340 -1.31 9.09 -21.95
N ARG A 341 -0.47 8.86 -20.94
CA ARG A 341 -0.13 7.53 -20.43
C ARG A 341 -1.36 6.86 -19.84
N LYS A 342 -1.61 5.63 -20.26
CA LYS A 342 -2.67 4.77 -19.73
C LYS A 342 -2.12 3.36 -19.58
N LEU A 343 -2.23 2.81 -18.36
CA LEU A 343 -1.83 1.42 -18.13
C LEU A 343 -2.75 0.47 -18.90
N SER A 344 -2.15 -0.35 -19.77
CA SER A 344 -2.76 -1.55 -20.37
C SER A 344 -2.06 -2.75 -19.77
N LEU A 345 -2.83 -3.56 -19.03
CA LEU A 345 -2.32 -4.74 -18.31
C LEU A 345 -3.29 -5.89 -18.44
N GLY A 346 -2.79 -7.10 -18.60
CA GLY A 346 -3.54 -8.33 -18.46
C GLY A 346 -3.31 -9.33 -19.58
N TYR A 347 -3.92 -10.49 -19.42
CA TYR A 347 -3.81 -11.58 -20.38
C TYR A 347 -4.53 -11.26 -21.69
N ARG A 348 -3.96 -11.76 -22.79
CA ARG A 348 -4.47 -11.59 -24.17
C ARG A 348 -4.48 -12.92 -24.90
N ARG A 349 -5.50 -13.12 -25.74
CA ARG A 349 -5.56 -14.21 -26.70
C ARG A 349 -6.15 -13.74 -28.00
N PHE A 350 -5.72 -14.33 -29.11
CA PHE A 350 -6.27 -14.07 -30.46
C PHE A 350 -6.09 -15.27 -31.36
N MET A 351 -6.91 -15.33 -32.43
CA MET A 351 -6.78 -16.32 -33.48
C MET A 351 -6.10 -15.70 -34.67
N LEU A 352 -5.04 -16.34 -35.18
CA LEU A 352 -4.39 -15.95 -36.43
C LEU A 352 -4.07 -17.19 -37.26
N ASP A 353 -4.46 -17.17 -38.54
CA ASP A 353 -4.26 -18.29 -39.46
C ASP A 353 -4.82 -19.65 -38.93
N GLY A 354 -5.93 -19.60 -38.19
CA GLY A 354 -6.59 -20.78 -37.62
C GLY A 354 -6.03 -21.30 -36.30
N GLN A 355 -5.01 -20.64 -35.74
CA GLN A 355 -4.34 -21.01 -34.49
C GLN A 355 -4.57 -19.98 -33.40
N GLU A 356 -4.77 -20.45 -32.15
CA GLU A 356 -4.87 -19.58 -30.98
C GLU A 356 -3.48 -19.22 -30.44
N TYR A 357 -3.28 -17.91 -30.19
CA TYR A 357 -2.11 -17.34 -29.55
C TYR A 357 -2.50 -16.75 -28.21
N ARG A 358 -1.66 -16.97 -27.20
CA ARG A 358 -1.86 -16.46 -25.85
C ARG A 358 -0.61 -15.70 -25.39
N GLY A 359 -0.81 -14.73 -24.55
CA GLY A 359 0.25 -13.91 -23.98
C GLY A 359 -0.31 -12.90 -23.01
N HIS A 360 0.42 -11.86 -22.75
CA HIS A 360 -0.05 -10.79 -21.90
C HIS A 360 0.37 -9.43 -22.47
N GLU A 361 -0.18 -8.38 -21.95
CA GLU A 361 0.09 -7.00 -22.31
C GLU A 361 0.44 -6.21 -21.06
N PHE A 362 1.49 -5.41 -21.17
CA PHE A 362 1.96 -4.53 -20.09
C PHE A 362 2.68 -3.32 -20.66
N HIS A 363 2.00 -2.19 -20.77
CA HIS A 363 2.58 -0.92 -21.23
C HIS A 363 1.78 0.30 -20.76
N TYR A 364 2.40 1.47 -20.80
CA TYR A 364 1.77 2.76 -20.51
C TYR A 364 1.58 3.63 -21.74
N THR A 365 2.32 3.33 -22.82
CA THR A 365 2.29 4.09 -24.07
C THR A 365 1.00 3.81 -24.85
N GLN A 366 0.62 4.78 -25.70
CA GLN A 366 -0.59 4.66 -26.53
C GLN A 366 -0.27 5.03 -27.99
N PHE A 367 -1.12 4.64 -28.92
CA PHE A 367 -1.09 5.23 -30.26
C PHE A 367 -1.54 6.68 -30.20
N GLU A 368 -0.85 7.56 -30.97
CA GLU A 368 -1.20 8.99 -31.00
C GLU A 368 -2.59 9.20 -31.63
N ARG A 369 -3.46 9.98 -30.96
CA ARG A 369 -4.77 10.35 -31.49
C ARG A 369 -4.62 11.27 -32.70
N GLY A 370 -5.29 10.94 -33.84
CA GLY A 370 -5.26 11.75 -35.06
C GLY A 370 -4.25 11.32 -36.13
N THR A 371 -3.28 10.46 -35.83
CA THR A 371 -2.60 9.66 -36.84
C THR A 371 -3.49 8.45 -37.11
N GLN A 372 -4.25 8.50 -38.19
CA GLN A 372 -5.17 7.49 -38.68
C GLN A 372 -5.44 6.40 -37.65
N GLU A 373 -6.67 6.41 -37.07
CA GLU A 373 -7.06 5.28 -36.24
C GLU A 373 -6.70 4.00 -37.01
N PRO A 374 -6.00 3.03 -36.39
CA PRO A 374 -5.48 1.85 -37.13
C PRO A 374 -6.55 1.01 -37.82
N PHE A 375 -7.81 1.40 -37.74
CA PHE A 375 -8.99 0.64 -38.12
C PHE A 375 -9.87 1.26 -39.22
N GLN A 376 -9.51 2.40 -39.82
CA GLN A 376 -10.42 3.12 -40.73
C GLN A 376 -9.99 3.27 -42.19
N LYS A 377 -8.87 2.71 -42.66
CA LYS A 377 -8.62 2.62 -44.08
C LYS A 377 -9.12 1.26 -44.61
N GLU A 378 -10.00 1.30 -45.61
CA GLU A 378 -10.27 0.14 -46.44
C GLU A 378 -8.98 -0.50 -46.93
N GLY A 379 -8.60 -1.67 -46.39
CA GLY A 379 -7.44 -2.46 -46.77
C GLY A 379 -6.40 -2.73 -45.69
N GLU A 380 -6.35 -2.02 -44.56
CA GLU A 380 -5.46 -2.27 -43.43
C GLU A 380 -6.28 -2.68 -42.20
N GLN A 381 -6.68 -3.95 -42.12
CA GLN A 381 -7.33 -4.51 -40.93
C GLN A 381 -6.27 -5.01 -39.94
N THR A 382 -6.56 -4.88 -38.63
CA THR A 382 -5.84 -5.71 -37.63
C THR A 382 -5.92 -7.16 -38.11
N ALA A 383 -4.77 -7.85 -38.10
CA ALA A 383 -4.68 -9.23 -38.59
C ALA A 383 -5.54 -10.19 -37.75
N ALA A 384 -5.88 -9.82 -36.51
CA ALA A 384 -6.69 -10.61 -35.60
C ALA A 384 -7.41 -9.73 -34.58
N GLN A 385 -8.60 -10.12 -34.15
CA GLN A 385 -9.29 -9.58 -32.98
C GLN A 385 -8.66 -10.17 -31.70
N VAL A 386 -8.23 -9.30 -30.79
CA VAL A 386 -7.66 -9.69 -29.49
C VAL A 386 -8.75 -9.71 -28.43
N TYR A 387 -8.68 -10.69 -27.55
CA TYR A 387 -9.60 -10.87 -26.42
C TYR A 387 -8.83 -10.91 -25.10
N ASN A 388 -9.44 -10.43 -24.01
CA ASN A 388 -8.92 -10.58 -22.68
C ASN A 388 -9.15 -12.00 -22.12
N ALA A 389 -8.74 -12.26 -20.87
CA ALA A 389 -8.93 -13.57 -20.23
C ALA A 389 -10.41 -14.00 -20.10
N LYS A 390 -11.34 -13.04 -20.01
CA LYS A 390 -12.79 -13.28 -19.91
C LYS A 390 -13.45 -13.50 -21.28
N GLY A 391 -12.71 -13.38 -22.37
CA GLY A 391 -13.23 -13.52 -23.73
C GLY A 391 -13.86 -12.24 -24.29
N GLU A 392 -13.67 -11.10 -23.64
CA GLU A 392 -14.15 -9.81 -24.11
C GLU A 392 -13.15 -9.22 -25.11
N PRO A 393 -13.62 -8.60 -26.21
CA PRO A 393 -12.74 -7.98 -27.19
C PRO A 393 -12.03 -6.77 -26.60
N VAL A 394 -10.75 -6.63 -26.93
CA VAL A 394 -9.92 -5.49 -26.51
C VAL A 394 -9.30 -4.80 -27.73
N ALA A 395 -9.00 -3.51 -27.59
CA ALA A 395 -8.53 -2.67 -28.67
C ALA A 395 -7.01 -2.81 -28.97
N THR A 396 -6.38 -3.91 -28.54
CA THR A 396 -4.97 -4.19 -28.82
C THR A 396 -4.82 -4.62 -30.28
N PRO A 397 -4.05 -3.91 -31.12
CA PRO A 397 -3.87 -4.28 -32.52
C PRO A 397 -2.84 -5.41 -32.67
N VAL A 398 -3.07 -6.25 -33.69
CA VAL A 398 -2.10 -7.18 -34.25
C VAL A 398 -1.81 -6.77 -35.68
N PHE A 399 -0.61 -6.30 -35.98
CA PHE A 399 -0.21 -5.83 -37.29
C PHE A 399 0.47 -6.94 -38.10
N LYS A 400 0.07 -7.09 -39.33
CA LYS A 400 0.74 -7.95 -40.32
C LYS A 400 1.10 -7.09 -41.53
N TYR A 401 2.39 -6.88 -41.74
CA TYR A 401 2.89 -6.13 -42.87
C TYR A 401 4.00 -6.93 -43.57
N LYS A 402 3.79 -7.37 -44.83
CA LYS A 402 4.70 -8.34 -45.51
C LYS A 402 4.96 -9.54 -44.58
N ASN A 403 6.22 -9.80 -44.22
CA ASN A 403 6.62 -10.83 -43.28
C ASN A 403 6.90 -10.29 -41.84
N VAL A 404 6.35 -9.13 -41.52
CA VAL A 404 6.41 -8.53 -40.17
C VAL A 404 5.13 -8.82 -39.42
N LEU A 405 5.23 -9.35 -38.21
CA LEU A 405 4.16 -9.46 -37.24
C LEU A 405 4.51 -8.60 -36.01
N ALA A 406 3.61 -7.71 -35.62
CA ALA A 406 3.85 -6.82 -34.49
C ALA A 406 2.59 -6.58 -33.65
N SER A 407 2.72 -6.53 -32.32
CA SER A 407 1.64 -6.24 -31.37
C SER A 407 2.20 -5.70 -30.05
N TYR A 408 1.34 -5.10 -29.22
CA TYR A 408 1.65 -4.89 -27.80
C TYR A 408 1.68 -6.17 -26.98
N THR A 409 1.04 -7.24 -27.48
CA THR A 409 0.98 -8.53 -26.78
C THR A 409 2.35 -9.21 -26.79
N HIS A 410 2.83 -9.56 -25.61
CA HIS A 410 3.97 -10.45 -25.40
C HIS A 410 3.48 -11.89 -25.53
N LEU A 411 3.96 -12.58 -26.55
CA LEU A 411 3.56 -13.96 -26.83
C LEU A 411 4.35 -14.94 -25.97
N TYR A 412 3.66 -15.99 -25.49
CA TYR A 412 4.28 -17.04 -24.71
C TYR A 412 4.46 -18.32 -25.56
N SER A 413 5.61 -18.91 -25.47
CA SER A 413 5.96 -20.10 -26.25
C SER A 413 5.61 -21.40 -25.54
N PRO A 414 4.43 -21.90 -25.54
CA PRO A 414 4.09 -23.18 -26.15
C PRO A 414 3.04 -23.01 -27.24
N THR A 415 2.50 -21.84 -27.41
CA THR A 415 1.74 -21.52 -28.59
C THR A 415 2.71 -21.14 -29.70
N PRO A 416 2.55 -21.66 -30.93
CA PRO A 416 3.41 -21.29 -32.04
C PRO A 416 3.40 -19.77 -32.21
N ILE A 417 4.58 -19.14 -32.21
CA ILE A 417 4.69 -17.74 -32.60
C ILE A 417 4.24 -17.62 -34.06
N PRO A 418 3.31 -16.71 -34.39
CA PRO A 418 2.80 -16.58 -35.75
C PRO A 418 3.97 -16.13 -36.66
N LEU A 419 4.53 -17.07 -37.36
CA LEU A 419 5.61 -16.77 -38.32
C LEU A 419 4.99 -16.30 -39.61
N PRO A 420 5.41 -15.12 -40.12
CA PRO A 420 5.04 -14.70 -41.49
C PRO A 420 5.48 -15.76 -42.50
N VAL A 421 4.53 -16.24 -43.32
CA VAL A 421 4.79 -17.27 -44.30
C VAL A 421 5.69 -16.71 -45.43
N LYS A 422 6.75 -17.44 -45.81
CA LYS A 422 7.50 -17.10 -47.04
C LYS A 422 6.55 -17.33 -48.25
N GLU A 423 6.23 -16.31 -48.99
CA GLU A 423 5.62 -16.49 -50.31
C GLU A 423 6.50 -17.40 -51.14
N GLY A 424 6.03 -18.61 -51.44
CA GLY A 424 6.71 -19.54 -52.31
C GLY A 424 7.05 -20.93 -51.82
N SER A 425 6.64 -21.36 -50.66
CA SER A 425 6.77 -22.73 -50.17
C SER A 425 5.42 -23.45 -50.15
N ASP A 426 5.23 -24.32 -51.14
CA ASP A 426 4.12 -25.27 -51.26
C ASP A 426 4.20 -26.30 -50.12
N TYR A 427 3.34 -26.16 -49.10
CA TYR A 427 3.10 -27.17 -48.08
C TYR A 427 1.68 -27.70 -48.22
N SER A 428 1.48 -28.52 -49.28
CA SER A 428 0.34 -29.46 -49.31
C SER A 428 0.85 -30.81 -48.85
N GLN A 429 0.48 -31.19 -47.65
CA GLN A 429 0.12 -32.56 -47.22
C GLN A 429 0.50 -32.82 -45.78
N LYS A 430 -0.50 -32.79 -44.92
CA LYS A 430 -1.10 -33.95 -44.21
C LYS A 430 -2.04 -33.43 -43.12
N GLN A 431 -3.30 -33.38 -43.49
CA GLN A 431 -4.38 -33.30 -42.52
C GLN A 431 -4.71 -34.72 -42.09
N HIS A 432 -4.60 -35.01 -40.78
CA HIS A 432 -5.37 -36.08 -40.17
C HIS A 432 -6.60 -35.49 -39.50
N LEU A 433 -7.74 -35.93 -40.05
CA LEU A 433 -9.09 -35.60 -39.58
C LEU A 433 -9.26 -36.07 -38.12
N SER A 434 -9.77 -35.15 -37.30
CA SER A 434 -10.62 -35.53 -36.18
C SER A 434 -11.94 -34.73 -36.26
N THR A 435 -13.01 -35.46 -36.27
CA THR A 435 -14.41 -35.07 -36.45
C THR A 435 -14.90 -34.14 -35.33
N PRO A 436 -15.80 -33.18 -35.64
CA PRO A 436 -16.40 -32.34 -34.60
C PRO A 436 -17.58 -33.05 -33.95
N LEU A 437 -17.64 -32.96 -32.62
CA LEU A 437 -18.81 -33.34 -31.85
C LEU A 437 -19.83 -32.21 -31.90
N THR A 438 -20.98 -32.57 -32.48
CA THR A 438 -22.20 -31.77 -32.53
C THR A 438 -22.76 -31.55 -31.12
N HIS A 439 -23.01 -30.33 -30.73
CA HIS A 439 -23.90 -29.98 -29.62
C HIS A 439 -25.28 -29.61 -30.11
N ARG A 440 -26.24 -30.31 -29.51
CA ARG A 440 -27.68 -30.19 -29.70
C ARG A 440 -28.22 -28.88 -29.13
N GLU A 441 -29.13 -28.30 -29.83
CA GLU A 441 -30.04 -27.23 -29.44
C GLU A 441 -30.89 -27.59 -28.22
N GLY A 442 -31.23 -26.56 -27.42
CA GLY A 442 -32.23 -26.72 -26.38
C GLY A 442 -32.67 -25.43 -25.70
N LEU A 443 -33.70 -24.83 -26.24
CA LEU A 443 -34.75 -24.08 -25.54
C LEU A 443 -34.43 -22.68 -24.97
N GLY A 444 -34.96 -21.69 -25.70
CA GLY A 444 -35.15 -20.33 -25.25
C GLY A 444 -36.27 -20.17 -24.22
N VAL A 445 -36.01 -19.28 -23.27
CA VAL A 445 -37.05 -18.61 -22.49
C VAL A 445 -36.77 -17.13 -22.54
N GLY A 446 -37.67 -16.41 -23.16
CA GLY A 446 -37.64 -14.96 -23.24
C GLY A 446 -38.00 -14.34 -21.90
N LEU A 447 -37.23 -13.31 -21.51
CA LEU A 447 -37.63 -12.38 -20.46
C LEU A 447 -37.58 -10.97 -21.01
N HIS A 448 -38.73 -10.34 -20.94
CA HIS A 448 -38.99 -8.95 -21.31
C HIS A 448 -38.17 -7.97 -20.46
N SER A 449 -37.58 -7.00 -21.12
CA SER A 449 -37.06 -5.79 -20.50
C SER A 449 -38.20 -4.79 -20.26
N PRO A 450 -38.28 -4.15 -19.11
CA PRO A 450 -39.07 -2.95 -18.97
C PRO A 450 -38.23 -1.71 -19.26
N SER A 451 -38.76 -0.84 -20.08
CA SER A 451 -38.31 0.48 -20.45
C SER A 451 -38.17 1.40 -19.25
N LEU A 452 -37.02 2.10 -19.15
CA LEU A 452 -36.79 3.19 -18.23
C LEU A 452 -37.58 4.43 -18.68
N GLY A 453 -38.52 4.85 -17.84
CA GLY A 453 -39.19 6.14 -17.92
C GLY A 453 -38.38 7.19 -17.17
N GLU A 454 -38.04 8.28 -17.86
CA GLU A 454 -37.45 9.47 -17.27
C GLU A 454 -38.40 10.14 -16.25
N GLY A 455 -38.03 10.18 -14.99
CA GLY A 455 -38.70 10.94 -13.92
C GLY A 455 -37.73 11.92 -13.28
N ARG A 456 -37.84 13.17 -13.68
CA ARG A 456 -37.25 14.31 -12.95
C ARG A 456 -37.90 14.41 -11.57
N GLY A 457 -37.14 14.17 -10.49
CA GLY A 457 -37.53 14.50 -9.12
C GLY A 457 -36.43 15.32 -8.46
N GLY A 458 -36.74 16.59 -8.17
CA GLY A 458 -35.89 17.48 -7.41
C GLY A 458 -35.78 17.06 -5.94
N PRO A 459 -34.83 17.62 -5.15
CA PRO A 459 -34.57 17.20 -3.79
C PRO A 459 -35.77 17.51 -2.88
N LEU A 460 -36.37 16.46 -2.30
CA LEU A 460 -37.33 16.59 -1.23
C LEU A 460 -36.60 16.94 0.08
N SER A 461 -36.75 18.16 0.53
CA SER A 461 -36.43 18.54 1.90
C SER A 461 -37.43 17.85 2.83
N PRO A 462 -37.05 17.05 3.82
CA PRO A 462 -37.96 16.54 4.79
C PRO A 462 -38.31 17.66 5.80
N SER A 463 -39.57 17.98 5.90
CA SER A 463 -40.14 18.81 6.96
C SER A 463 -39.88 18.14 8.33
N LEU A 464 -39.43 18.94 9.30
CA LEU A 464 -39.32 18.59 10.70
C LEU A 464 -40.70 18.16 11.24
N GLY A 465 -40.90 16.85 11.39
CA GLY A 465 -42.06 16.23 12.03
C GLY A 465 -41.60 15.46 13.27
N GLU A 466 -42.24 15.74 14.38
CA GLU A 466 -42.06 15.12 15.68
C GLU A 466 -42.18 13.58 15.61
N GLY A 467 -41.14 12.85 16.19
CA GLY A 467 -41.22 11.41 16.41
C GLY A 467 -40.17 10.58 15.67
N ARG A 468 -38.88 10.98 15.64
CA ARG A 468 -37.79 10.09 15.25
C ARG A 468 -37.31 9.32 16.50
N GLY A 469 -37.57 8.01 16.56
CA GLY A 469 -36.87 7.11 17.45
C GLY A 469 -35.37 7.28 17.29
N GLY A 470 -34.57 7.23 18.38
CA GLY A 470 -33.12 7.37 18.35
C GLY A 470 -32.51 6.29 17.49
N LEU A 471 -31.39 6.60 16.82
CA LEU A 471 -30.58 5.62 16.07
C LEU A 471 -29.69 4.85 17.04
N SER A 472 -29.50 3.54 16.80
CA SER A 472 -28.56 2.72 17.56
C SER A 472 -27.12 3.21 17.34
N PRO A 473 -26.20 3.07 18.33
CA PRO A 473 -24.78 3.35 18.13
C PRO A 473 -24.17 2.52 17.01
N LEU A 474 -23.25 3.11 16.26
CA LEU A 474 -22.57 2.46 15.12
C LEU A 474 -21.08 2.36 15.38
N MET A 475 -20.53 1.13 15.39
CA MET A 475 -19.11 0.91 15.57
C MET A 475 -18.43 0.52 14.27
N PHE A 476 -17.36 1.24 13.92
CA PHE A 476 -16.41 0.85 12.86
C PHE A 476 -15.26 0.05 13.48
N ALA A 477 -15.29 -1.25 13.28
CA ALA A 477 -14.26 -2.19 13.70
C ALA A 477 -13.34 -2.54 12.51
N GLY A 478 -12.12 -3.00 12.75
CA GLY A 478 -11.16 -3.26 11.68
C GLY A 478 -10.68 -4.70 11.62
N THR A 479 -10.27 -5.14 10.43
CA THR A 479 -9.50 -6.37 10.24
C THR A 479 -8.04 -6.22 10.67
N GLY A 480 -7.58 -4.99 10.93
CA GLY A 480 -6.21 -4.67 11.37
C GLY A 480 -6.04 -3.19 11.70
N SER A 481 -4.81 -2.80 12.04
CA SER A 481 -4.39 -1.40 12.13
C SER A 481 -4.34 -0.79 10.73
N ASP A 482 -4.50 0.55 10.64
CA ASP A 482 -4.42 1.38 9.42
C ASP A 482 -5.40 1.00 8.29
N VAL A 483 -6.43 0.19 8.56
CA VAL A 483 -7.46 -0.13 7.53
C VAL A 483 -8.37 1.06 7.20
N GLY A 484 -8.24 2.18 7.92
CA GLY A 484 -8.96 3.44 7.68
C GLY A 484 -10.21 3.64 8.53
N LYS A 485 -10.31 2.98 9.70
CA LYS A 485 -11.43 3.15 10.65
C LYS A 485 -11.69 4.60 11.00
N SER A 486 -10.65 5.36 11.38
CA SER A 486 -10.74 6.74 11.86
C SER A 486 -11.30 7.67 10.79
N ILE A 487 -10.87 7.50 9.54
CA ILE A 487 -11.34 8.28 8.39
C ILE A 487 -12.81 7.95 8.07
N VAL A 488 -13.18 6.67 8.09
CA VAL A 488 -14.56 6.24 7.87
C VAL A 488 -15.46 6.78 9.00
N ALA A 489 -15.02 6.71 10.26
CA ALA A 489 -15.75 7.28 11.39
C ALA A 489 -15.95 8.80 11.23
N ALA A 490 -14.92 9.56 10.84
CA ALA A 490 -15.02 10.99 10.58
C ALA A 490 -16.02 11.30 9.45
N ALA A 491 -16.00 10.50 8.36
CA ALA A 491 -16.98 10.63 7.29
C ALA A 491 -18.41 10.46 7.79
N PHE A 492 -18.66 9.42 8.61
CA PHE A 492 -20.01 9.17 9.15
C PHE A 492 -20.44 10.21 10.17
N CYS A 493 -19.54 10.77 10.98
CA CYS A 493 -19.83 11.93 11.81
C CYS A 493 -20.34 13.10 10.95
N ARG A 494 -19.65 13.39 9.83
CA ARG A 494 -20.07 14.46 8.92
C ARG A 494 -21.38 14.14 8.20
N ILE A 495 -21.56 12.92 7.72
CA ILE A 495 -22.77 12.44 7.06
C ILE A 495 -23.98 12.60 7.98
N PHE A 496 -23.94 12.11 9.20
CA PHE A 496 -25.07 12.20 10.13
C PHE A 496 -25.40 13.65 10.50
N ARG A 497 -24.37 14.51 10.66
CA ARG A 497 -24.60 15.96 10.82
C ARG A 497 -25.34 16.57 9.62
N GLN A 498 -24.89 16.28 8.39
CA GLN A 498 -25.54 16.77 7.16
C GLN A 498 -26.98 16.27 7.02
N ASP A 499 -27.30 15.08 7.53
CA ASP A 499 -28.63 14.49 7.52
C ASP A 499 -29.53 14.97 8.68
N GLY A 500 -29.03 15.94 9.47
CA GLY A 500 -29.78 16.61 10.52
C GLY A 500 -29.83 15.87 11.85
N TYR A 501 -28.94 14.87 12.04
CA TYR A 501 -28.71 14.23 13.35
C TYR A 501 -27.71 15.04 14.17
N HIS A 502 -27.56 14.66 15.44
CA HIS A 502 -26.60 15.26 16.35
C HIS A 502 -25.54 14.22 16.81
N PRO A 503 -24.63 13.81 15.91
CA PRO A 503 -23.70 12.72 16.21
C PRO A 503 -22.58 13.16 17.14
N ALA A 504 -21.99 12.19 17.85
CA ALA A 504 -20.71 12.35 18.52
C ALA A 504 -19.79 11.15 18.27
N PRO A 505 -18.47 11.35 18.12
CA PRO A 505 -17.50 10.26 18.03
C PRO A 505 -17.25 9.65 19.41
N PHE A 506 -16.85 8.36 19.44
CA PHE A 506 -16.40 7.69 20.65
C PHE A 506 -15.32 6.65 20.36
N LYS A 507 -14.22 6.72 21.07
CA LYS A 507 -13.17 5.68 21.09
C LYS A 507 -12.74 5.42 22.52
N ALA A 508 -13.10 4.28 23.05
CA ALA A 508 -12.93 3.92 24.46
C ALA A 508 -11.49 4.09 24.95
N GLN A 509 -10.53 3.59 24.17
CA GLN A 509 -9.10 3.74 24.42
C GLN A 509 -8.40 4.09 23.13
N ASN A 510 -7.49 5.06 23.18
CA ASN A 510 -6.61 5.41 22.07
C ASN A 510 -5.13 5.27 22.47
N MET A 511 -4.27 4.97 21.49
CA MET A 511 -2.81 4.96 21.67
C MET A 511 -2.21 5.86 20.58
N ALA A 512 -1.86 7.10 20.94
CA ALA A 512 -1.34 8.08 20.02
C ALA A 512 -0.42 9.09 20.69
N LEU A 513 0.57 9.61 19.96
CA LEU A 513 1.41 10.72 20.40
C LEU A 513 0.78 12.08 20.04
N ASN A 514 -0.08 12.11 19.01
CA ASN A 514 -0.80 13.31 18.61
C ASN A 514 -2.03 13.52 19.50
N SER A 515 -2.14 14.68 20.09
CA SER A 515 -3.24 15.06 20.97
C SER A 515 -3.68 16.51 20.75
N TYR A 516 -4.81 16.83 21.32
CA TYR A 516 -5.44 18.16 21.23
C TYR A 516 -5.97 18.59 22.59
N ALA A 517 -6.06 19.90 22.85
CA ALA A 517 -6.67 20.43 24.07
C ALA A 517 -8.17 20.64 23.86
N THR A 518 -9.02 20.12 24.76
CA THR A 518 -10.44 20.44 24.75
C THR A 518 -10.70 21.89 25.18
N PRO A 519 -11.89 22.46 24.92
CA PRO A 519 -12.23 23.81 25.40
C PRO A 519 -12.12 23.95 26.93
N GLU A 520 -12.31 22.86 27.69
CA GLU A 520 -12.19 22.84 29.15
C GLU A 520 -10.75 22.72 29.66
N GLY A 521 -9.77 22.64 28.75
CA GLY A 521 -8.35 22.53 29.10
C GLY A 521 -7.91 21.11 29.46
N PHE A 522 -8.51 20.09 28.86
CA PHE A 522 -8.14 18.71 29.03
C PHE A 522 -7.58 18.10 27.72
N GLU A 523 -6.83 17.03 27.85
CA GLU A 523 -6.19 16.36 26.72
C GLU A 523 -7.10 15.30 26.10
N ILE A 524 -7.16 15.27 24.73
CA ILE A 524 -7.87 14.27 23.94
C ILE A 524 -7.02 13.80 22.76
N GLY A 525 -7.22 12.58 22.26
CA GLY A 525 -6.56 12.10 21.04
C GLY A 525 -6.96 12.92 19.82
N ARG A 526 -5.99 13.18 18.91
CA ARG A 526 -6.21 14.04 17.73
C ARG A 526 -7.31 13.51 16.82
N ALA A 527 -7.39 12.19 16.59
CA ALA A 527 -8.42 11.60 15.75
C ALA A 527 -9.85 11.90 16.24
N GLN A 528 -10.09 11.84 17.57
CA GLN A 528 -11.41 12.14 18.10
C GLN A 528 -11.73 13.63 18.07
N ALA A 529 -10.71 14.49 18.18
CA ALA A 529 -10.91 15.93 17.93
C ALA A 529 -11.31 16.19 16.47
N VAL A 530 -10.66 15.58 15.49
CA VAL A 530 -11.01 15.62 14.05
C VAL A 530 -12.45 15.10 13.80
N GLN A 531 -12.82 14.00 14.41
CA GLN A 531 -14.16 13.42 14.28
C GLN A 531 -15.23 14.34 14.91
N ALA A 532 -14.93 15.00 16.03
CA ALA A 532 -15.80 15.98 16.65
C ALA A 532 -15.96 17.24 15.78
N GLU A 533 -14.86 17.74 15.18
CA GLU A 533 -14.90 18.81 14.18
C GLU A 533 -15.79 18.42 12.97
N ALA A 534 -15.65 17.20 12.45
CA ALA A 534 -16.50 16.68 11.38
C ALA A 534 -17.98 16.61 11.79
N ALA A 535 -18.27 16.23 13.04
CA ALA A 535 -19.61 16.24 13.63
C ALA A 535 -20.14 17.67 13.89
N GLY A 536 -19.27 18.70 13.86
CA GLY A 536 -19.60 20.07 14.14
C GLY A 536 -19.91 20.37 15.59
N ILE A 537 -19.26 19.66 16.49
CA ILE A 537 -19.39 19.82 17.94
C ILE A 537 -18.02 20.02 18.58
N PRO A 538 -17.92 20.74 19.71
CA PRO A 538 -16.65 20.83 20.44
C PRO A 538 -16.23 19.45 20.94
N CYS A 539 -14.94 19.18 20.92
CA CYS A 539 -14.41 17.93 21.45
C CYS A 539 -14.48 17.91 22.97
N HIS A 540 -14.73 16.75 23.56
CA HIS A 540 -14.85 16.50 24.99
C HIS A 540 -14.15 15.20 25.37
N THR A 541 -13.63 15.11 26.60
CA THR A 541 -12.88 13.93 27.07
C THR A 541 -13.69 12.64 27.09
N ASP A 542 -15.01 12.71 27.23
CA ASP A 542 -15.87 11.52 27.13
C ASP A 542 -15.81 10.85 25.74
N MET A 543 -15.39 11.57 24.68
CA MET A 543 -15.19 11.01 23.33
C MET A 543 -13.96 10.10 23.25
N ASN A 544 -12.96 10.31 24.13
CA ASN A 544 -11.78 9.47 24.29
C ASN A 544 -11.33 9.47 25.76
N PRO A 545 -12.04 8.70 26.63
CA PRO A 545 -11.79 8.75 28.08
C PRO A 545 -10.42 8.22 28.49
N LEU A 546 -9.83 7.30 27.71
CA LEU A 546 -8.53 6.70 28.00
C LEU A 546 -7.57 6.91 26.82
N LEU A 547 -6.49 7.68 27.02
CA LEU A 547 -5.44 7.89 26.05
C LEU A 547 -4.09 7.40 26.60
N LEU A 548 -3.40 6.54 25.82
CA LEU A 548 -2.07 6.03 26.12
C LEU A 548 -1.05 6.73 25.23
N LYS A 549 -0.02 7.34 25.84
CA LYS A 549 1.08 7.98 25.12
C LYS A 549 2.37 7.20 25.34
N PRO A 550 2.86 6.43 24.36
CA PRO A 550 4.10 5.68 24.52
C PRO A 550 5.29 6.58 24.85
N ASN A 551 6.03 6.26 25.93
CA ASN A 551 7.26 6.91 26.31
C ASN A 551 8.47 6.06 25.90
N SER A 552 8.29 4.73 25.86
CA SER A 552 9.32 3.76 25.46
C SER A 552 8.66 2.51 24.89
N ASP A 553 9.46 1.50 24.51
CA ASP A 553 8.95 0.22 24.02
C ASP A 553 8.10 -0.55 25.07
N HIS A 554 8.16 -0.16 26.35
CA HIS A 554 7.50 -0.88 27.46
C HIS A 554 6.58 -0.02 28.32
N THR A 555 6.73 1.30 28.28
CA THR A 555 5.99 2.20 29.17
C THR A 555 5.18 3.24 28.39
N SER A 556 4.00 3.55 28.90
CA SER A 556 3.14 4.61 28.37
C SER A 556 2.65 5.52 29.50
N GLN A 557 2.57 6.82 29.21
CA GLN A 557 1.84 7.75 30.05
C GLN A 557 0.34 7.48 29.87
N VAL A 558 -0.37 7.23 30.97
CA VAL A 558 -1.81 7.03 30.98
C VAL A 558 -2.52 8.35 31.25
N VAL A 559 -3.41 8.74 30.35
CA VAL A 559 -4.26 9.93 30.46
C VAL A 559 -5.70 9.46 30.57
N LEU A 560 -6.33 9.72 31.71
CA LEU A 560 -7.72 9.36 32.00
C LEU A 560 -8.57 10.63 32.10
N HIS A 561 -9.66 10.68 31.34
CA HIS A 561 -10.53 11.88 31.22
C HIS A 561 -9.71 13.17 31.01
N GLY A 562 -8.69 13.07 30.15
CA GLY A 562 -7.82 14.18 29.79
C GLY A 562 -6.77 14.58 30.82
N LYS A 563 -6.63 13.86 31.94
CA LYS A 563 -5.64 14.11 32.98
C LYS A 563 -4.60 13.00 33.05
N PRO A 564 -3.30 13.31 33.08
CA PRO A 564 -2.27 12.30 33.27
C PRO A 564 -2.37 11.71 34.69
N ILE A 565 -2.38 10.37 34.78
CA ILE A 565 -2.43 9.63 36.04
C ILE A 565 -1.14 8.85 36.35
N GLY A 566 -0.09 9.07 35.53
CA GLY A 566 1.23 8.47 35.70
C GLY A 566 1.68 7.61 34.52
N ASN A 567 2.91 7.13 34.59
CA ASN A 567 3.50 6.20 33.64
C ASN A 567 3.24 4.77 34.13
N LYS A 568 2.81 3.90 33.22
CA LYS A 568 2.58 2.48 33.52
C LYS A 568 3.28 1.59 32.52
N ASP A 569 3.87 0.49 33.01
CA ASP A 569 4.32 -0.59 32.15
C ASP A 569 3.12 -1.28 31.50
N ALA A 570 3.25 -1.67 30.24
CA ALA A 570 2.17 -2.29 29.50
C ALA A 570 1.66 -3.59 30.14
N TYR A 571 2.55 -4.36 30.80
CA TYR A 571 2.18 -5.59 31.50
C TYR A 571 1.39 -5.31 32.79
N ASP A 572 1.84 -4.33 33.58
CA ASP A 572 1.21 -3.97 34.86
C ASP A 572 -0.12 -3.26 34.65
N PHE A 573 -0.24 -2.41 33.61
CA PHE A 573 -1.49 -1.77 33.22
C PHE A 573 -2.63 -2.77 33.05
N TRP A 574 -2.37 -3.91 32.41
CA TRP A 574 -3.36 -4.95 32.19
C TRP A 574 -3.57 -5.90 33.37
N ARG A 575 -2.64 -5.94 34.30
CA ARG A 575 -2.72 -6.81 35.49
C ARG A 575 -3.51 -6.20 36.62
N GLU A 576 -3.39 -4.90 36.81
CA GLU A 576 -4.14 -4.16 37.84
C GLU A 576 -5.64 -4.06 37.53
N GLY A 577 -6.04 -4.12 36.26
CA GLY A 577 -7.46 -4.14 35.82
C GLY A 577 -8.18 -5.49 35.99
N ARG A 578 -7.50 -6.55 36.47
CA ARG A 578 -8.15 -7.83 36.77
C ARG A 578 -8.85 -7.78 38.13
N VAL A 579 -10.14 -7.58 38.13
CA VAL A 579 -11.00 -8.03 39.26
C VAL A 579 -11.00 -9.55 39.22
N GLN A 580 -10.34 -10.22 40.17
CA GLN A 580 -10.49 -11.65 40.38
C GLN A 580 -11.98 -11.90 40.74
N ARG A 581 -12.75 -12.39 39.79
CA ARG A 581 -14.01 -13.06 40.10
C ARG A 581 -13.69 -14.46 40.55
N ASP A 582 -13.68 -14.67 41.83
CA ASP A 582 -13.85 -16.00 42.39
C ASP A 582 -15.37 -16.37 42.29
N GLU A 583 -15.68 -17.26 41.37
CA GLU A 583 -17.08 -17.69 41.11
C GLU A 583 -17.70 -18.48 42.26
N THR A 584 -16.97 -18.65 43.38
CA THR A 584 -17.43 -19.49 44.52
C THR A 584 -17.56 -18.79 45.87
N SER A 585 -17.28 -17.48 46.01
CA SER A 585 -17.39 -16.82 47.29
C SER A 585 -18.25 -15.56 47.26
N HIS A 586 -19.34 -15.59 48.05
CA HIS A 586 -20.28 -14.51 48.32
C HIS A 586 -19.76 -13.54 49.43
N SER A 587 -18.47 -13.24 49.48
CA SER A 587 -17.95 -12.26 50.46
C SER A 587 -16.78 -11.47 49.90
N PRO A 588 -16.80 -10.11 50.00
CA PRO A 588 -15.66 -9.30 49.67
C PRO A 588 -14.57 -9.46 50.71
N ILE A 589 -13.39 -9.89 50.32
CA ILE A 589 -12.20 -9.90 51.18
C ILE A 589 -11.63 -8.49 51.20
N PRO A 590 -11.48 -7.82 52.35
CA PRO A 590 -10.79 -6.54 52.41
C PRO A 590 -9.28 -6.79 52.36
N SER A 591 -8.66 -6.54 51.24
CA SER A 591 -7.19 -6.43 51.17
C SER A 591 -6.80 -5.04 51.66
N GLY A 592 -6.26 -4.98 52.89
CA GLY A 592 -5.65 -3.78 53.45
C GLY A 592 -4.42 -3.37 52.67
N GLY A 593 -4.55 -2.33 51.87
CA GLY A 593 -3.50 -1.64 51.12
C GLY A 593 -4.10 -0.37 50.57
N VAL A 594 -3.60 0.80 51.02
CA VAL A 594 -4.08 2.12 50.61
C VAL A 594 -3.65 2.35 49.16
N GLY A 595 -4.68 2.27 48.26
CA GLY A 595 -4.54 2.59 46.83
C GLY A 595 -5.78 2.05 46.13
N SER A 596 -6.83 2.86 45.93
CA SER A 596 -8.00 2.48 45.15
C SER A 596 -7.54 2.16 43.70
N SER A 597 -7.60 0.90 43.33
CA SER A 597 -7.37 0.50 41.91
C SER A 597 -8.48 1.13 41.05
N ILE A 598 -8.08 1.94 40.05
CA ILE A 598 -9.00 2.56 39.09
C ILE A 598 -9.56 1.45 38.20
N ASP A 599 -10.87 1.30 38.15
CA ASP A 599 -11.55 0.43 37.19
C ASP A 599 -11.74 1.17 35.85
N PHE A 600 -10.75 1.00 34.96
CA PHE A 600 -10.79 1.65 33.65
C PHE A 600 -12.03 1.24 32.82
N ARG A 601 -12.56 0.03 32.99
CA ARG A 601 -13.77 -0.41 32.28
C ARG A 601 -14.99 0.40 32.73
N HIS A 602 -15.12 0.59 34.02
CA HIS A 602 -16.19 1.40 34.60
C HIS A 602 -16.11 2.85 34.08
N GLU A 603 -14.96 3.48 34.18
CA GLU A 603 -14.72 4.87 33.71
C GLU A 603 -15.07 5.07 32.25
N VAL A 604 -14.66 4.11 31.40
CA VAL A 604 -14.93 4.14 29.96
C VAL A 604 -16.42 3.95 29.64
N CYS A 605 -17.11 3.02 30.32
CA CYS A 605 -18.53 2.79 30.15
C CYS A 605 -19.36 4.01 30.58
N GLU A 606 -19.06 4.60 31.75
CA GLU A 606 -19.74 5.82 32.20
C GLU A 606 -19.51 7.01 31.22
N ALA A 607 -18.31 7.16 30.64
CA ALA A 607 -18.07 8.19 29.67
C ALA A 607 -18.96 8.01 28.42
N PHE A 608 -19.10 6.77 27.93
CA PHE A 608 -20.01 6.46 26.84
C PHE A 608 -21.46 6.80 27.20
N ASP A 609 -21.93 6.38 28.36
CA ASP A 609 -23.31 6.60 28.80
C ASP A 609 -23.64 8.11 28.92
N ARG A 610 -22.68 8.91 29.45
CA ARG A 610 -22.83 10.38 29.50
C ARG A 610 -22.89 10.99 28.10
N LEU A 611 -22.09 10.47 27.14
CA LEU A 611 -22.07 10.95 25.78
C LEU A 611 -23.37 10.58 25.05
N ALA A 612 -23.81 9.32 25.16
CA ALA A 612 -25.04 8.80 24.54
C ALA A 612 -26.31 9.48 25.05
N ALA A 613 -26.30 10.00 26.27
CA ALA A 613 -27.41 10.78 26.81
C ALA A 613 -27.57 12.17 26.13
N LYS A 614 -26.54 12.68 25.46
CA LYS A 614 -26.52 14.02 24.87
C LYS A 614 -26.56 14.00 23.33
N TYR A 615 -26.05 12.95 22.71
CA TYR A 615 -25.80 12.88 21.27
C TYR A 615 -26.41 11.61 20.66
N ASN A 616 -26.89 11.69 19.42
CA ASN A 616 -27.44 10.55 18.70
C ASN A 616 -27.30 10.76 17.17
N PRO A 617 -26.73 9.78 16.42
CA PRO A 617 -26.12 8.54 16.90
C PRO A 617 -24.71 8.73 17.47
N ILE A 618 -24.24 7.76 18.27
CA ILE A 618 -22.82 7.70 18.63
C ILE A 618 -22.07 6.91 17.55
N VAL A 619 -21.04 7.54 16.98
CA VAL A 619 -20.12 6.92 16.00
C VAL A 619 -18.91 6.39 16.75
N MET A 620 -18.84 5.07 16.91
CA MET A 620 -17.78 4.41 17.67
C MET A 620 -16.66 3.94 16.77
N GLU A 621 -15.43 4.02 17.25
CA GLU A 621 -14.24 3.52 16.58
C GLU A 621 -13.54 2.44 17.40
N GLY A 622 -13.31 1.26 16.79
CA GLY A 622 -12.49 0.20 17.36
C GLY A 622 -10.98 0.47 17.24
N ALA A 623 -10.18 -0.26 17.99
CA ALA A 623 -8.71 -0.20 17.92
C ALA A 623 -8.13 -1.51 17.36
N GLY A 624 -7.09 -1.42 16.52
CA GLY A 624 -6.42 -2.58 15.93
C GLY A 624 -7.38 -3.48 15.16
N SER A 625 -7.31 -4.79 15.44
CA SER A 625 -8.17 -5.81 14.85
C SER A 625 -9.14 -6.39 15.90
N ILE A 626 -10.39 -6.66 15.49
CA ILE A 626 -11.33 -7.40 16.36
C ILE A 626 -10.91 -8.86 16.57
N ALA A 627 -9.98 -9.35 15.77
CA ALA A 627 -9.54 -10.74 15.76
C ALA A 627 -8.35 -11.02 16.70
N GLU A 628 -7.98 -10.07 17.57
CA GLU A 628 -6.97 -10.26 18.61
C GLU A 628 -7.57 -11.00 19.80
N ILE A 629 -7.92 -12.28 19.59
CA ILE A 629 -8.64 -13.11 20.56
C ILE A 629 -7.87 -13.35 21.87
N ASN A 630 -6.53 -13.27 21.84
CA ASN A 630 -5.66 -13.32 23.00
C ASN A 630 -5.80 -12.10 23.93
N LEU A 631 -6.35 -10.99 23.44
CA LEU A 631 -6.63 -9.77 24.20
C LEU A 631 -8.11 -9.64 24.57
N LYS A 632 -8.96 -10.60 24.18
CA LYS A 632 -10.42 -10.51 24.32
C LYS A 632 -10.88 -10.26 25.76
N ASP A 633 -10.24 -10.89 26.74
CA ASP A 633 -10.56 -10.70 28.16
C ASP A 633 -10.16 -9.32 28.70
N ARG A 634 -9.29 -8.63 27.95
CA ARG A 634 -8.75 -7.29 28.27
C ARG A 634 -9.26 -6.20 27.32
N ASP A 635 -10.08 -6.60 26.33
CA ASP A 635 -10.60 -5.66 25.33
C ASP A 635 -11.54 -4.64 26.00
N LEU A 636 -11.13 -3.37 25.93
CA LEU A 636 -11.94 -2.23 26.39
C LEU A 636 -12.56 -1.46 25.21
N VAL A 637 -12.21 -1.79 23.96
CA VAL A 637 -12.44 -0.90 22.82
C VAL A 637 -13.35 -1.49 21.78
N ASN A 638 -13.16 -2.79 21.45
CA ASN A 638 -13.84 -3.43 20.32
C ASN A 638 -15.17 -4.08 20.76
N MET A 639 -15.25 -5.43 20.70
CA MET A 639 -16.53 -6.13 20.90
C MET A 639 -17.09 -6.00 22.33
N SER A 640 -16.23 -5.81 23.35
CA SER A 640 -16.69 -5.55 24.71
C SER A 640 -17.46 -4.23 24.82
N MET A 641 -16.98 -3.19 24.13
CA MET A 641 -17.65 -1.90 24.09
C MET A 641 -18.88 -1.91 23.19
N ALA A 642 -18.83 -2.66 22.07
CA ALA A 642 -19.99 -2.88 21.21
C ALA A 642 -21.15 -3.57 21.99
N ARG A 643 -20.83 -4.52 22.89
CA ARG A 643 -21.84 -5.13 23.77
C ARG A 643 -22.43 -4.16 24.80
N HIS A 644 -21.57 -3.34 25.45
CA HIS A 644 -22.04 -2.34 26.41
C HIS A 644 -22.97 -1.32 25.76
N ALA A 645 -22.58 -0.81 24.61
CA ALA A 645 -23.31 0.22 23.86
C ALA A 645 -24.54 -0.32 23.08
N ASP A 646 -24.72 -1.63 23.04
CA ASP A 646 -25.67 -2.33 22.17
C ASP A 646 -25.50 -1.85 20.69
N ALA A 647 -24.26 -1.69 20.28
CA ALA A 647 -23.90 -1.11 18.99
C ALA A 647 -23.99 -2.13 17.84
N ASN A 648 -24.43 -1.66 16.68
CA ASN A 648 -24.25 -2.35 15.40
C ASN A 648 -22.81 -2.16 14.91
N VAL A 649 -22.17 -3.22 14.42
CA VAL A 649 -20.77 -3.21 14.01
C VAL A 649 -20.66 -3.30 12.49
N ILE A 650 -19.89 -2.39 11.89
CA ILE A 650 -19.44 -2.47 10.49
C ILE A 650 -17.95 -2.81 10.49
N LEU A 651 -17.59 -3.91 9.81
CA LEU A 651 -16.21 -4.34 9.69
C LEU A 651 -15.54 -3.67 8.50
N VAL A 652 -14.44 -2.96 8.73
CA VAL A 652 -13.64 -2.30 7.69
C VAL A 652 -12.43 -3.16 7.34
N GLY A 653 -12.31 -3.53 6.06
CA GLY A 653 -11.18 -4.28 5.50
C GLY A 653 -10.36 -3.45 4.54
N ASP A 654 -9.04 -3.59 4.54
CA ASP A 654 -8.09 -2.93 3.63
C ASP A 654 -7.75 -3.87 2.47
N ILE A 655 -8.05 -3.45 1.24
CA ILE A 655 -7.75 -4.25 0.04
C ILE A 655 -6.37 -3.93 -0.56
N ASP A 656 -5.80 -2.77 -0.24
CA ASP A 656 -4.51 -2.32 -0.82
C ASP A 656 -3.33 -3.22 -0.40
N ARG A 657 -3.44 -3.88 0.75
CA ARG A 657 -2.43 -4.83 1.27
C ARG A 657 -2.54 -6.24 0.71
N GLY A 658 -3.61 -6.54 -0.06
CA GLY A 658 -3.93 -7.90 -0.49
C GLY A 658 -4.52 -8.78 0.62
N GLY A 659 -5.08 -9.94 0.23
CA GLY A 659 -5.64 -10.92 1.18
C GLY A 659 -6.93 -10.45 1.90
N VAL A 660 -7.69 -9.51 1.36
CA VAL A 660 -8.89 -8.95 2.00
C VAL A 660 -9.95 -10.01 2.31
N PHE A 661 -10.12 -11.02 1.44
CA PHE A 661 -11.04 -12.14 1.70
C PHE A 661 -10.67 -12.91 2.96
N ALA A 662 -9.39 -13.28 3.09
CA ALA A 662 -8.89 -14.00 4.25
C ALA A 662 -9.00 -13.18 5.53
N SER A 663 -8.64 -11.90 5.49
CA SER A 663 -8.68 -11.02 6.65
C SER A 663 -10.12 -10.73 7.12
N VAL A 664 -11.05 -10.49 6.21
CA VAL A 664 -12.48 -10.27 6.54
C VAL A 664 -13.11 -11.54 7.08
N TYR A 665 -13.01 -12.65 6.34
CA TYR A 665 -13.57 -13.94 6.75
C TYR A 665 -12.98 -14.41 8.07
N GLY A 666 -11.65 -14.39 8.22
CA GLY A 666 -10.98 -14.78 9.45
C GLY A 666 -11.38 -13.92 10.64
N SER A 667 -11.47 -12.59 10.46
CA SER A 667 -11.89 -11.67 11.52
C SER A 667 -13.30 -11.96 12.03
N ILE A 668 -14.23 -12.30 11.14
CA ILE A 668 -15.60 -12.66 11.49
C ILE A 668 -15.65 -14.04 12.17
N MET A 669 -14.99 -15.05 11.61
CA MET A 669 -15.09 -16.43 12.07
C MET A 669 -14.41 -16.68 13.43
N LEU A 670 -13.44 -15.88 13.80
CA LEU A 670 -12.80 -15.92 15.12
C LEU A 670 -13.64 -15.28 16.23
N GLN A 671 -14.72 -14.55 15.89
CA GLN A 671 -15.63 -14.02 16.92
C GLN A 671 -16.55 -15.11 17.49
N SER A 672 -17.03 -14.89 18.72
CA SER A 672 -18.08 -15.70 19.29
C SER A 672 -19.38 -15.58 18.46
N PRO A 673 -20.28 -16.57 18.49
CA PRO A 673 -21.57 -16.46 17.78
C PRO A 673 -22.36 -15.20 18.13
N GLU A 674 -22.32 -14.77 19.40
CA GLU A 674 -22.97 -13.55 19.86
C GLU A 674 -22.34 -12.29 19.25
N ASP A 675 -21.00 -12.19 19.25
CA ASP A 675 -20.28 -11.06 18.65
C ASP A 675 -20.45 -11.00 17.12
N ARG A 676 -20.50 -12.17 16.44
CA ARG A 676 -20.78 -12.22 14.99
C ARG A 676 -22.14 -11.62 14.64
N GLN A 677 -23.16 -11.85 15.46
CA GLN A 677 -24.50 -11.30 15.23
C GLN A 677 -24.54 -9.78 15.27
N ARG A 678 -23.59 -9.13 15.96
CA ARG A 678 -23.44 -7.67 15.97
C ARG A 678 -22.82 -7.12 14.70
N ILE A 679 -22.06 -7.92 13.94
CA ILE A 679 -21.45 -7.49 12.68
C ILE A 679 -22.54 -7.49 11.61
N LYS A 680 -23.02 -6.30 11.24
CA LYS A 680 -24.14 -6.11 10.33
C LYS A 680 -23.74 -5.76 8.91
N GLY A 681 -22.49 -5.36 8.71
CA GLY A 681 -22.02 -4.95 7.39
C GLY A 681 -20.51 -4.99 7.27
N ILE A 682 -20.05 -4.99 6.03
CA ILE A 682 -18.64 -4.94 5.66
C ILE A 682 -18.41 -3.72 4.77
N ILE A 683 -17.33 -2.98 5.01
CA ILE A 683 -16.83 -1.95 4.11
C ILE A 683 -15.42 -2.36 3.66
N ILE A 684 -15.20 -2.41 2.36
CA ILE A 684 -13.87 -2.59 1.78
C ILE A 684 -13.30 -1.22 1.46
N ASN A 685 -12.14 -0.91 2.02
CA ASN A 685 -11.51 0.41 1.91
C ASN A 685 -10.21 0.37 1.09
N LYS A 686 -9.77 1.53 0.63
CA LYS A 686 -8.53 1.76 -0.12
C LYS A 686 -8.47 1.02 -1.46
N PHE A 687 -9.60 0.86 -2.12
CA PHE A 687 -9.64 0.20 -3.43
C PHE A 687 -8.87 1.02 -4.49
N ARG A 688 -8.07 0.35 -5.30
CA ARG A 688 -7.35 0.95 -6.43
C ARG A 688 -7.71 0.24 -7.74
N GLY A 689 -7.96 1.01 -8.77
CA GLY A 689 -8.29 0.48 -10.09
C GLY A 689 -9.76 0.61 -10.46
N ASP A 690 -10.21 -0.20 -11.42
CA ASP A 690 -11.59 -0.18 -11.91
C ASP A 690 -12.52 -0.95 -10.95
N MET A 691 -13.50 -0.28 -10.40
CA MET A 691 -14.45 -0.83 -9.42
C MET A 691 -15.19 -2.06 -9.95
N ARG A 692 -15.48 -2.09 -11.24
CA ARG A 692 -16.20 -3.20 -11.91
C ARG A 692 -15.46 -4.54 -11.77
N LEU A 693 -14.13 -4.50 -11.60
CA LEU A 693 -13.31 -5.70 -11.40
C LEU A 693 -13.55 -6.38 -10.04
N PHE A 694 -14.17 -5.69 -9.09
CA PHE A 694 -14.44 -6.21 -7.76
C PHE A 694 -15.93 -6.54 -7.51
N ASP A 695 -16.81 -6.37 -8.49
CA ASP A 695 -18.24 -6.67 -8.33
C ASP A 695 -18.51 -8.15 -8.00
N GLU A 696 -17.77 -9.06 -8.62
CA GLU A 696 -17.82 -10.49 -8.29
C GLU A 696 -17.21 -10.77 -6.91
N GLY A 697 -16.09 -10.13 -6.60
CA GLY A 697 -15.44 -10.21 -5.28
C GLY A 697 -16.36 -9.77 -4.15
N ARG A 698 -17.14 -8.71 -4.37
CA ARG A 698 -18.17 -8.26 -3.42
C ARG A 698 -19.18 -9.37 -3.12
N ARG A 699 -19.78 -9.98 -4.17
CA ARG A 699 -20.75 -11.07 -4.00
C ARG A 699 -20.15 -12.28 -3.30
N MET A 700 -18.91 -12.64 -3.66
CA MET A 700 -18.19 -13.73 -3.00
C MET A 700 -18.00 -13.50 -1.51
N LEU A 701 -17.68 -12.27 -1.07
CA LEU A 701 -17.57 -11.93 0.35
C LEU A 701 -18.92 -12.04 1.05
N GLU A 702 -20.00 -11.56 0.42
CA GLU A 702 -21.37 -11.65 0.94
C GLU A 702 -21.79 -13.12 1.12
N ASP A 703 -21.57 -13.96 0.11
CA ASP A 703 -21.88 -15.39 0.14
C ASP A 703 -21.06 -16.14 1.21
N LEU A 704 -19.76 -15.79 1.34
CA LEU A 704 -18.84 -16.44 2.25
C LEU A 704 -19.13 -16.08 3.71
N CYS A 705 -19.42 -14.81 3.98
CA CYS A 705 -19.59 -14.30 5.34
C CYS A 705 -21.05 -14.30 5.81
N GLY A 706 -22.02 -14.37 4.88
CA GLY A 706 -23.44 -14.19 5.19
C GLY A 706 -23.76 -12.77 5.68
N ILE A 707 -22.93 -11.77 5.36
CA ILE A 707 -23.02 -10.38 5.82
C ILE A 707 -22.90 -9.47 4.60
N PRO A 708 -23.76 -8.44 4.43
CA PRO A 708 -23.72 -7.58 3.26
C PRO A 708 -22.44 -6.73 3.21
N VAL A 709 -21.87 -6.57 2.01
CA VAL A 709 -20.83 -5.56 1.74
C VAL A 709 -21.53 -4.25 1.41
N LEU A 710 -21.55 -3.34 2.40
CA LEU A 710 -22.23 -2.05 2.31
C LEU A 710 -21.56 -1.10 1.31
N GLY A 711 -20.28 -1.26 1.08
CA GLY A 711 -19.56 -0.42 0.14
C GLY A 711 -18.13 -0.84 -0.11
N VAL A 712 -17.62 -0.37 -1.25
CA VAL A 712 -16.22 -0.47 -1.62
C VAL A 712 -15.72 0.94 -1.88
N ILE A 713 -14.87 1.47 -0.99
CA ILE A 713 -14.41 2.86 -1.01
C ILE A 713 -13.09 2.94 -1.78
N PRO A 714 -13.04 3.69 -2.90
CA PRO A 714 -11.79 3.93 -3.61
C PRO A 714 -10.80 4.74 -2.79
N TYR A 715 -9.51 4.48 -3.02
CA TYR A 715 -8.45 5.32 -2.47
C TYR A 715 -8.57 6.74 -3.02
N PHE A 716 -8.64 7.73 -2.15
CA PHE A 716 -8.71 9.14 -2.52
C PHE A 716 -7.34 9.83 -2.39
N LYS A 717 -7.06 10.76 -3.29
CA LYS A 717 -5.80 11.52 -3.31
C LYS A 717 -5.99 13.00 -2.97
N ASP A 718 -7.23 13.50 -3.13
CA ASP A 718 -7.55 14.94 -3.10
C ASP A 718 -8.36 15.33 -1.85
N ILE A 719 -8.39 14.48 -0.83
CA ILE A 719 -9.04 14.71 0.46
C ILE A 719 -7.97 14.63 1.54
N TYR A 720 -7.82 15.70 2.29
CA TYR A 720 -6.79 15.83 3.34
C TYR A 720 -7.45 15.81 4.71
N ILE A 721 -7.29 14.71 5.43
CA ILE A 721 -7.71 14.56 6.82
C ILE A 721 -6.45 14.39 7.66
N GLU A 722 -6.41 15.07 8.81
CA GLU A 722 -5.27 15.00 9.72
C GLU A 722 -5.05 13.56 10.20
N GLU A 723 -3.82 13.10 10.11
CA GLU A 723 -3.43 11.74 10.45
C GLU A 723 -3.10 11.62 11.94
N GLU A 724 -3.44 10.47 12.53
CA GLU A 724 -3.22 10.20 13.94
C GLU A 724 -1.81 9.69 14.23
N ASP A 725 -1.26 8.85 13.35
CA ASP A 725 -0.02 8.10 13.56
C ASP A 725 1.17 8.66 12.82
N SER A 726 2.31 8.78 13.53
CA SER A 726 3.61 9.12 12.94
C SER A 726 4.16 8.08 11.95
N VAL A 727 3.54 6.90 11.85
CA VAL A 727 3.85 5.88 10.81
C VAL A 727 3.64 6.44 9.39
N ALA A 728 2.70 7.39 9.24
CA ALA A 728 2.48 8.11 7.99
C ALA A 728 3.69 8.96 7.55
N LEU A 729 4.49 9.44 8.49
CA LEU A 729 5.71 10.21 8.21
C LEU A 729 6.80 9.37 7.53
N GLY A 730 6.84 8.05 7.79
CA GLY A 730 7.76 7.15 7.09
C GLY A 730 7.53 7.08 5.58
N ASN A 731 6.32 7.38 5.13
CA ASN A 731 5.96 7.47 3.70
C ASN A 731 6.18 8.89 3.14
N LYS A 732 6.25 9.91 4.03
CA LYS A 732 6.48 11.33 3.68
C LYS A 732 7.96 11.71 3.76
N SER A 733 8.88 10.87 4.28
CA SER A 733 10.32 11.12 4.31
C SER A 733 10.89 11.09 2.90
N SER A 734 10.68 12.15 2.14
CA SER A 734 11.35 12.38 0.87
C SER A 734 12.76 12.88 1.12
N ARG A 735 13.74 12.37 0.36
CA ARG A 735 15.06 13.01 0.25
C ARG A 735 14.85 14.42 -0.28
N PHE A 736 15.64 15.36 0.27
CA PHE A 736 15.68 16.72 -0.24
C PHE A 736 15.76 16.70 -1.78
N GLN A 737 14.77 17.31 -2.41
CA GLN A 737 14.81 17.65 -3.84
C GLN A 737 14.83 19.17 -3.88
N ASP A 738 15.94 19.74 -4.36
CA ASP A 738 16.08 21.18 -4.45
C ASP A 738 15.00 21.74 -5.36
N SER A 739 14.19 22.60 -4.81
CA SER A 739 13.17 23.37 -5.51
C SER A 739 13.60 24.83 -5.50
N SER A 740 14.26 25.26 -6.58
CA SER A 740 14.78 26.63 -6.69
C SER A 740 13.69 27.71 -6.69
N ASP A 741 12.43 27.32 -6.94
CA ASP A 741 11.25 28.20 -7.01
C ASP A 741 10.39 28.19 -5.76
N LYS A 742 10.77 27.43 -4.71
CA LYS A 742 10.04 27.32 -3.44
C LYS A 742 10.93 27.55 -2.23
N VAL A 743 10.32 27.88 -1.11
CA VAL A 743 11.01 27.95 0.19
C VAL A 743 11.18 26.53 0.72
N ASN A 744 12.41 26.08 0.90
CA ASN A 744 12.74 24.75 1.41
C ASN A 744 12.65 24.72 2.94
N ILE A 745 11.71 23.99 3.49
CA ILE A 745 11.48 23.85 4.94
C ILE A 745 11.76 22.41 5.37
N ALA A 746 12.75 22.25 6.25
CA ALA A 746 13.10 20.97 6.86
C ALA A 746 12.44 20.84 8.24
N VAL A 747 11.57 19.85 8.42
CA VAL A 747 11.13 19.40 9.74
C VAL A 747 12.08 18.29 10.20
N VAL A 748 12.72 18.51 11.36
CA VAL A 748 13.66 17.53 11.92
C VAL A 748 12.90 16.29 12.38
N LEU A 749 13.21 15.13 11.79
CA LEU A 749 12.53 13.88 12.11
C LEU A 749 13.07 13.32 13.43
N LEU A 750 12.35 13.58 14.53
CA LEU A 750 12.61 13.07 15.86
C LEU A 750 12.01 11.66 16.03
N ARG A 751 12.64 10.84 16.87
CA ARG A 751 12.15 9.48 17.15
C ARG A 751 10.77 9.47 17.84
N HIS A 752 10.56 10.41 18.76
CA HIS A 752 9.30 10.53 19.51
C HIS A 752 8.49 11.77 19.12
N ILE A 753 8.56 12.14 17.80
CA ILE A 753 7.82 13.29 17.28
C ILE A 753 6.34 13.23 17.68
N SER A 754 5.81 14.35 18.13
CA SER A 754 4.41 14.50 18.50
C SER A 754 3.79 15.73 17.84
N ASN A 755 2.47 15.73 17.65
CA ASN A 755 1.70 16.82 17.05
C ASN A 755 2.26 17.29 15.69
N PHE A 756 2.73 16.35 14.87
CA PHE A 756 3.25 16.66 13.53
C PHE A 756 2.20 17.26 12.58
N THR A 757 0.93 17.23 12.96
CA THR A 757 -0.17 17.92 12.26
C THR A 757 0.01 19.43 12.22
N ASP A 758 0.82 20.03 13.09
CA ASP A 758 1.19 21.45 13.06
C ASP A 758 1.78 21.90 11.70
N PHE A 759 2.31 20.96 10.91
CA PHE A 759 2.99 21.26 9.64
C PHE A 759 2.09 21.05 8.41
N ASN A 760 0.88 20.53 8.56
CA ASN A 760 -0.03 20.23 7.44
C ASN A 760 -0.39 21.48 6.63
N VAL A 761 -0.45 22.63 7.25
CA VAL A 761 -0.71 23.91 6.58
C VAL A 761 0.44 24.31 5.64
N LEU A 762 1.70 24.03 6.03
CA LEU A 762 2.87 24.30 5.20
C LEU A 762 2.98 23.31 4.03
N GLU A 763 2.55 22.03 4.19
CA GLU A 763 2.49 21.06 3.09
C GLU A 763 1.56 21.53 1.95
N ARG A 764 0.57 22.37 2.25
CA ARG A 764 -0.41 22.88 1.30
C ARG A 764 0.00 24.18 0.62
N ASP A 765 0.93 24.91 1.18
CA ASP A 765 1.33 26.20 0.63
C ASP A 765 2.16 25.97 -0.65
N PRO A 766 1.68 26.42 -1.82
CA PRO A 766 2.37 26.21 -3.09
C PRO A 766 3.75 26.88 -3.14
N ARG A 767 4.03 27.81 -2.21
CA ARG A 767 5.31 28.52 -2.07
C ARG A 767 6.34 27.67 -1.31
N VAL A 768 5.91 26.57 -0.64
CA VAL A 768 6.72 25.77 0.27
C VAL A 768 7.07 24.41 -0.34
N ASN A 769 8.29 23.96 -0.09
CA ASN A 769 8.76 22.60 -0.28
C ASN A 769 9.09 22.04 1.11
N LEU A 770 8.11 21.37 1.74
CA LEU A 770 8.25 20.78 3.07
C LEU A 770 8.77 19.35 2.96
N TYR A 771 9.75 19.00 3.78
CA TYR A 771 10.26 17.62 3.90
C TYR A 771 10.68 17.29 5.33
N TYR A 772 10.60 16.00 5.69
CA TYR A 772 11.01 15.49 7.00
C TYR A 772 12.36 14.79 6.87
N THR A 773 13.34 15.17 7.69
CA THR A 773 14.69 14.63 7.57
C THR A 773 15.44 14.57 8.90
N ASN A 774 16.33 13.60 9.04
CA ASN A 774 17.39 13.54 10.06
C ASN A 774 18.79 13.52 9.42
N ASN A 775 18.89 13.88 8.13
CA ASN A 775 20.15 13.99 7.40
C ASN A 775 20.72 15.40 7.57
N THR A 776 21.97 15.48 8.04
CA THR A 776 22.64 16.76 8.32
C THR A 776 22.79 17.67 7.10
N LYS A 777 22.98 17.09 5.91
CA LYS A 777 23.10 17.86 4.64
C LYS A 777 21.79 18.49 4.25
N ASP A 778 20.69 17.74 4.35
CA ASP A 778 19.36 18.23 4.01
C ASP A 778 18.94 19.36 4.97
N ILE A 779 19.29 19.24 6.27
CA ILE A 779 19.08 20.29 7.28
C ILE A 779 19.83 21.57 6.90
N GLU A 780 21.12 21.47 6.51
CA GLU A 780 21.95 22.64 6.17
C GLU A 780 21.49 23.33 4.86
N GLN A 781 20.83 22.59 3.96
CA GLN A 781 20.33 23.12 2.69
C GLN A 781 18.98 23.85 2.84
N ALA A 782 18.24 23.60 3.91
CA ALA A 782 16.94 24.23 4.14
C ALA A 782 17.07 25.76 4.28
N ASP A 783 15.99 26.47 3.97
CA ASP A 783 15.86 27.91 4.25
C ASP A 783 15.31 28.16 5.64
N ILE A 784 14.41 27.26 6.09
CA ILE A 784 13.81 27.24 7.42
C ILE A 784 13.96 25.82 7.99
N ILE A 785 14.34 25.71 9.25
CA ILE A 785 14.45 24.44 9.96
C ILE A 785 13.47 24.47 11.13
N ILE A 786 12.62 23.43 11.23
CA ILE A 786 11.64 23.31 12.29
C ILE A 786 12.02 22.14 13.20
N LEU A 787 12.20 22.41 14.50
CA LEU A 787 12.26 21.40 15.54
C LEU A 787 10.83 21.20 16.07
N PRO A 788 10.22 20.03 15.83
CA PRO A 788 8.85 19.76 16.22
C PRO A 788 8.68 19.45 17.70
N GLY A 789 7.44 19.32 18.14
CA GLY A 789 7.11 18.74 19.44
C GLY A 789 7.58 17.29 19.56
N THR A 790 7.92 16.90 20.77
CA THR A 790 8.30 15.52 21.10
C THR A 790 7.78 15.12 22.46
N LYS A 791 7.58 13.82 22.65
CA LYS A 791 7.19 13.23 23.94
C LYS A 791 8.39 12.91 24.86
N ALA A 792 9.59 12.86 24.31
CA ALA A 792 10.82 12.53 25.06
C ALA A 792 11.92 13.53 24.71
N THR A 793 11.84 14.74 25.27
CA THR A 793 12.68 15.89 24.91
C THR A 793 14.17 15.61 25.13
N LEU A 794 14.53 15.04 26.28
CA LEU A 794 15.95 14.80 26.60
C LEU A 794 16.54 13.66 25.76
N ASP A 795 15.78 12.58 25.53
CA ASP A 795 16.25 11.44 24.72
C ASP A 795 16.46 11.86 23.26
N ASP A 796 15.50 12.58 22.69
CA ASP A 796 15.60 13.08 21.31
C ASP A 796 16.71 14.14 21.16
N LEU A 797 16.91 15.01 22.16
CA LEU A 797 18.03 15.98 22.18
C LEU A 797 19.39 15.26 22.22
N LEU A 798 19.50 14.19 23.01
CA LEU A 798 20.69 13.35 23.04
C LEU A 798 20.96 12.68 21.69
N GLU A 799 19.93 12.19 21.05
CA GLU A 799 20.04 11.59 19.71
C GLU A 799 20.45 12.61 18.65
N LEU A 800 19.87 13.81 18.64
CA LEU A 800 20.28 14.91 17.75
C LEU A 800 21.77 15.27 17.90
N ARG A 801 22.30 15.14 19.10
CA ARG A 801 23.75 15.36 19.37
C ARG A 801 24.60 14.22 18.83
N ARG A 802 24.13 12.98 18.98
CA ARG A 802 24.85 11.77 18.52
C ARG A 802 24.92 11.64 17.02
N ASN A 803 23.82 11.96 16.31
CA ASN A 803 23.73 11.85 14.85
C ASN A 803 24.25 13.10 14.10
N GLY A 804 24.68 14.15 14.82
CA GLY A 804 25.23 15.36 14.24
C GLY A 804 24.20 16.41 13.79
N CYS A 805 22.91 16.16 13.93
CA CYS A 805 21.85 17.12 13.56
C CYS A 805 21.88 18.38 14.42
N ALA A 806 22.20 18.26 15.73
CA ALA A 806 22.36 19.41 16.63
C ALA A 806 23.39 20.41 16.09
N GLN A 807 24.55 19.92 15.65
CA GLN A 807 25.61 20.76 15.08
C GLN A 807 25.22 21.34 13.72
N ALA A 808 24.47 20.57 12.89
CA ALA A 808 23.95 21.06 11.60
C ALA A 808 22.98 22.22 11.79
N ILE A 809 22.05 22.12 12.74
CA ILE A 809 21.10 23.19 13.10
C ILE A 809 21.83 24.43 13.59
N GLN A 810 22.81 24.27 14.49
CA GLN A 810 23.62 25.40 15.01
C GLN A 810 24.46 26.06 13.91
N ARG A 811 24.96 25.29 12.90
CA ARG A 811 25.64 25.86 11.73
C ARG A 811 24.69 26.61 10.82
N ALA A 812 23.51 26.05 10.57
CA ALA A 812 22.47 26.69 9.75
C ALA A 812 22.04 28.03 10.37
N HIS A 813 21.81 28.09 11.68
CA HIS A 813 21.50 29.34 12.40
C HIS A 813 22.60 30.38 12.24
N ARG A 814 23.87 30.03 12.47
CA ARG A 814 25.02 30.93 12.27
C ARG A 814 25.14 31.46 10.83
N ASN A 815 24.62 30.68 9.85
CA ASN A 815 24.56 31.07 8.45
C ASN A 815 23.30 31.87 8.10
N GLY A 816 22.55 32.37 9.10
CA GLY A 816 21.36 33.20 8.93
C GLY A 816 20.11 32.44 8.47
N LYS A 817 20.06 31.12 8.66
CA LYS A 817 18.84 30.33 8.41
C LYS A 817 17.88 30.48 9.58
N THR A 818 16.57 30.49 9.29
CA THR A 818 15.54 30.62 10.30
C THR A 818 15.31 29.26 10.99
N ILE A 819 15.31 29.26 12.32
CA ILE A 819 15.04 28.10 13.15
C ILE A 819 13.72 28.32 13.90
N VAL A 820 12.80 27.35 13.85
CA VAL A 820 11.53 27.40 14.58
C VAL A 820 11.46 26.20 15.50
N GLY A 821 11.20 26.41 16.79
CA GLY A 821 10.99 25.35 17.78
C GLY A 821 9.58 25.38 18.33
N ILE A 822 8.89 24.23 18.31
CA ILE A 822 7.53 24.08 18.83
C ILE A 822 7.54 23.09 19.98
N CYS A 823 6.98 23.45 21.14
CA CYS A 823 6.83 22.61 22.32
C CYS A 823 8.19 21.98 22.76
N GLY A 824 8.39 20.67 22.66
CA GLY A 824 9.67 20.03 22.95
C GLY A 824 10.84 20.57 22.11
N GLY A 825 10.58 20.91 20.84
CA GLY A 825 11.54 21.58 19.98
C GLY A 825 11.96 22.97 20.51
N TYR A 826 11.01 23.73 21.04
CA TYR A 826 11.30 25.02 21.71
C TYR A 826 12.20 24.82 22.95
N GLN A 827 11.89 23.80 23.77
CA GLN A 827 12.72 23.48 24.94
C GLN A 827 14.16 23.13 24.55
N MET A 828 14.34 22.39 23.45
CA MET A 828 15.66 22.00 22.93
C MET A 828 16.48 23.22 22.45
N LEU A 829 15.83 24.28 21.96
CA LEU A 829 16.50 25.52 21.52
C LEU A 829 17.14 26.30 22.68
N GLY A 830 16.72 26.07 23.91
CA GLY A 830 17.20 26.76 25.11
C GLY A 830 18.65 26.45 25.47
N GLN A 831 19.09 26.98 26.64
CA GLN A 831 20.43 26.79 27.21
C GLN A 831 20.52 25.40 27.87
N THR A 832 19.51 25.03 28.66
CA THR A 832 19.46 23.73 29.36
C THR A 832 18.02 23.19 29.40
N VAL A 833 17.93 21.85 29.39
CA VAL A 833 16.69 21.10 29.68
C VAL A 833 17.00 20.22 30.90
N ASN A 834 16.25 20.42 31.99
CA ASN A 834 16.43 19.71 33.24
C ASN A 834 15.23 18.84 33.55
N ASP A 835 15.46 17.60 33.99
CA ASP A 835 14.42 16.65 34.45
C ASP A 835 14.87 16.03 35.78
N PRO A 836 14.86 16.80 36.87
CA PRO A 836 15.39 16.34 38.16
C PRO A 836 14.56 15.20 38.76
N ASP A 837 13.27 15.13 38.42
CA ASP A 837 12.35 14.16 38.96
C ASP A 837 12.12 12.94 38.04
N GLY A 838 12.79 12.88 36.86
CA GLY A 838 12.67 11.77 35.92
C GLY A 838 11.29 11.65 35.28
N ILE A 839 10.67 12.78 34.95
CA ILE A 839 9.32 12.86 34.39
C ILE A 839 9.23 12.24 32.99
N GLU A 840 10.25 12.51 32.15
CA GLU A 840 10.32 11.96 30.78
C GLU A 840 11.27 10.76 30.68
N GLY A 841 12.20 10.56 31.61
CA GLY A 841 13.17 9.47 31.54
C GLY A 841 14.26 9.50 32.58
N ASN A 842 15.42 8.91 32.28
CA ASN A 842 16.53 8.74 33.23
C ASN A 842 17.62 9.81 33.07
N ILE A 843 17.45 10.79 32.19
CA ILE A 843 18.46 11.83 31.94
C ILE A 843 18.13 13.07 32.78
N PRO A 844 18.90 13.39 33.84
CA PRO A 844 18.53 14.46 34.77
C PRO A 844 18.72 15.87 34.20
N SER A 845 19.59 16.05 33.22
CA SER A 845 19.85 17.34 32.57
C SER A 845 20.69 17.18 31.31
N LEU A 846 20.41 18.00 30.32
CA LEU A 846 21.24 18.17 29.12
C LEU A 846 21.35 19.66 28.74
N PRO A 847 22.54 20.11 28.23
CA PRO A 847 22.62 21.40 27.55
C PRO A 847 21.67 21.40 26.34
N GLY A 848 20.91 22.47 26.15
CA GLY A 848 20.13 22.69 24.91
C GLY A 848 21.00 23.06 23.71
N LEU A 849 20.41 23.53 22.62
CA LEU A 849 21.15 24.00 21.44
C LEU A 849 21.76 25.41 21.65
N GLY A 850 21.33 26.13 22.68
CA GLY A 850 21.86 27.45 23.06
C GLY A 850 21.48 28.58 22.10
N LEU A 851 20.38 28.46 21.38
CA LEU A 851 19.89 29.41 20.39
C LEU A 851 18.91 30.43 21.02
N LEU A 852 18.25 30.04 22.11
CA LEU A 852 17.35 30.92 22.88
C LEU A 852 17.84 31.06 24.32
N PRO A 853 17.63 32.23 24.97
CA PRO A 853 18.10 32.49 26.32
C PRO A 853 17.13 31.96 27.39
N ILE A 854 16.73 30.68 27.32
CA ILE A 854 15.82 30.06 28.28
C ILE A 854 16.43 28.80 28.90
N HIS A 855 15.98 28.51 30.12
CA HIS A 855 16.22 27.25 30.80
C HIS A 855 14.89 26.58 31.08
N THR A 856 14.77 25.32 30.70
CA THR A 856 13.54 24.56 30.89
C THR A 856 13.73 23.53 31.99
N THR A 857 12.75 23.40 32.89
CA THR A 857 12.70 22.34 33.91
C THR A 857 11.41 21.55 33.73
N MET A 858 11.53 20.22 33.59
CA MET A 858 10.39 19.32 33.53
C MET A 858 9.68 19.28 34.90
N THR A 859 8.36 19.29 34.89
CA THR A 859 7.52 19.32 36.10
C THR A 859 6.46 18.21 36.02
N PRO A 860 6.02 17.67 37.18
CA PRO A 860 4.90 16.71 37.22
C PRO A 860 3.59 17.29 36.66
N GLU A 861 3.41 18.60 36.83
CA GLU A 861 2.22 19.30 36.33
C GLU A 861 2.30 19.48 34.81
N LYS A 862 1.21 19.12 34.14
CA LYS A 862 1.07 19.26 32.68
C LYS A 862 0.18 20.44 32.35
N THR A 863 0.66 21.35 31.53
CA THR A 863 -0.14 22.43 30.95
C THR A 863 -0.94 21.91 29.78
N THR A 864 -2.26 22.08 29.83
CA THR A 864 -3.18 21.77 28.72
C THR A 864 -4.23 22.87 28.66
N ARG A 865 -4.27 23.65 27.58
CA ARG A 865 -5.23 24.77 27.42
C ARG A 865 -5.36 25.22 25.99
N GLN A 866 -6.51 25.77 25.63
CA GLN A 866 -6.68 26.61 24.45
C GLN A 866 -6.07 28.00 24.72
N VAL A 867 -5.43 28.58 23.72
CA VAL A 867 -4.80 29.90 23.84
C VAL A 867 -5.17 30.81 22.67
N SER A 868 -5.37 32.12 23.00
CA SER A 868 -5.42 33.18 22.02
C SER A 868 -4.19 34.05 22.22
N PHE A 869 -3.54 34.46 21.13
CA PHE A 869 -2.34 35.30 21.19
C PHE A 869 -2.37 36.36 20.09
N GLU A 870 -1.70 37.48 20.33
CA GLU A 870 -1.55 38.54 19.33
C GLU A 870 -0.27 38.30 18.52
N PHE A 871 -0.37 38.34 17.19
CA PHE A 871 0.77 38.24 16.28
C PHE A 871 0.62 39.22 15.13
N ASN A 872 1.58 40.12 14.97
CA ASN A 872 1.55 41.21 13.97
C ASN A 872 0.23 42.03 13.97
N GLY A 873 -0.35 42.27 15.17
CA GLY A 873 -1.58 43.06 15.34
C GLY A 873 -2.86 42.30 14.99
N GLN A 874 -2.80 40.98 14.85
CA GLN A 874 -3.96 40.12 14.59
C GLN A 874 -4.09 39.07 15.69
N THR A 875 -5.32 38.81 16.12
CA THR A 875 -5.62 37.77 17.10
C THR A 875 -5.54 36.38 16.44
N CYS A 876 -4.68 35.53 16.95
CA CYS A 876 -4.40 34.17 16.52
C CYS A 876 -4.88 33.16 17.56
N GLN A 877 -5.09 31.93 17.14
CA GLN A 877 -5.57 30.83 17.99
C GLN A 877 -4.58 29.67 17.99
N GLY A 878 -4.52 28.94 19.11
CA GLY A 878 -3.74 27.72 19.22
C GLY A 878 -4.04 27.00 20.53
N TYR A 879 -3.21 26.04 20.88
CA TYR A 879 -3.35 25.30 22.14
C TYR A 879 -1.96 24.90 22.70
N GLU A 880 -1.88 24.71 23.97
CA GLU A 880 -0.65 24.25 24.66
C GLU A 880 -0.89 22.88 25.28
N ILE A 881 0.03 21.96 25.06
CA ILE A 881 0.10 20.65 25.72
C ILE A 881 1.56 20.32 25.98
N HIS A 882 2.10 20.62 27.16
CA HIS A 882 3.47 20.36 27.50
C HIS A 882 3.69 20.04 28.96
N GLN A 883 4.75 19.31 29.25
CA GLN A 883 5.38 19.19 30.56
C GLN A 883 6.66 19.99 30.55
N GLY A 884 6.97 20.66 31.61
CA GLY A 884 8.12 21.54 31.67
C GLY A 884 7.75 23.02 31.58
N VAL A 885 8.48 23.79 32.34
CA VAL A 885 8.34 25.25 32.46
C VAL A 885 9.66 25.91 32.10
N SER A 886 9.61 26.87 31.17
CA SER A 886 10.74 27.71 30.81
C SER A 886 10.71 29.02 31.62
N ASP A 887 11.87 29.55 31.90
CA ASP A 887 12.06 30.76 32.71
C ASP A 887 11.76 32.06 31.93
N THR A 888 10.63 32.09 31.23
CA THR A 888 10.13 33.24 30.48
C THR A 888 8.61 33.35 30.57
N GLU A 889 8.11 34.58 30.57
CA GLU A 889 6.66 34.86 30.50
C GLU A 889 6.17 35.06 29.08
N GLN A 890 7.06 35.06 28.08
CA GLN A 890 6.71 35.29 26.69
C GLN A 890 6.14 33.99 26.07
N ALA A 891 4.92 34.07 25.56
CA ALA A 891 4.28 32.93 24.85
C ALA A 891 5.02 32.58 23.54
N ILE A 892 5.60 33.57 22.88
CA ILE A 892 6.45 33.45 21.69
C ILE A 892 7.74 34.21 21.97
N LEU A 893 8.85 33.50 21.88
CA LEU A 893 10.18 34.11 22.03
C LEU A 893 10.86 34.13 20.67
N GLU A 894 11.14 35.34 20.19
CA GLU A 894 11.82 35.56 18.92
C GLU A 894 13.12 36.29 19.15
N THR A 895 14.21 35.79 18.62
CA THR A 895 15.54 36.36 18.58
C THR A 895 16.07 36.27 17.15
N ASP A 896 17.31 36.76 16.88
CA ASP A 896 17.91 36.72 15.54
C ASP A 896 17.74 35.33 14.88
N HIS A 897 16.87 35.23 13.88
CA HIS A 897 16.58 34.02 13.10
C HIS A 897 16.12 32.78 13.91
N CYS A 898 15.66 32.95 15.15
CA CYS A 898 15.20 31.85 15.97
C CYS A 898 13.86 32.20 16.66
N ILE A 899 12.83 31.35 16.45
CA ILE A 899 11.50 31.50 17.03
C ILE A 899 11.18 30.25 17.84
N GLY A 900 10.70 30.45 19.07
CA GLY A 900 10.30 29.35 19.94
C GLY A 900 8.96 29.62 20.62
N THR A 901 8.12 28.60 20.73
CA THR A 901 6.81 28.67 21.38
C THR A 901 6.34 27.30 21.89
N TYR A 902 5.49 27.31 22.93
CA TYR A 902 4.76 26.12 23.37
C TYR A 902 3.46 25.89 22.56
N ILE A 903 3.06 26.88 21.75
CA ILE A 903 1.74 26.89 21.07
C ILE A 903 1.75 25.94 19.89
N HIS A 904 0.96 24.88 19.97
CA HIS A 904 0.55 24.05 18.83
C HIS A 904 -0.55 24.75 18.02
N GLY A 905 -0.62 24.50 16.69
CA GLY A 905 -1.46 25.27 15.79
C GLY A 905 -0.95 26.71 15.56
N PHE A 906 0.26 27.05 16.03
CA PHE A 906 0.93 28.33 15.77
C PHE A 906 0.96 28.64 14.27
N LEU A 907 1.33 27.63 13.47
CA LEU A 907 1.42 27.72 12.01
C LEU A 907 0.07 27.71 11.29
N ASP A 908 -1.06 27.39 11.96
CA ASP A 908 -2.39 27.41 11.34
C ASP A 908 -2.88 28.85 11.06
N ASN A 909 -2.15 29.85 11.57
CA ASN A 909 -2.49 31.26 11.50
C ASN A 909 -1.76 31.94 10.35
N ALA A 910 -2.51 32.53 9.42
CA ALA A 910 -1.95 33.19 8.23
C ALA A 910 -0.89 34.28 8.57
N PRO A 911 -1.05 35.14 9.61
CA PRO A 911 -0.03 36.13 9.97
C PRO A 911 1.33 35.52 10.31
N VAL A 912 1.33 34.32 10.89
CA VAL A 912 2.57 33.62 11.27
C VAL A 912 3.27 33.07 10.03
N ILE A 913 2.50 32.43 9.12
CA ILE A 913 3.05 31.90 7.85
C ILE A 913 3.63 33.05 7.02
N GLU A 914 2.90 34.17 6.88
CA GLU A 914 3.36 35.30 6.11
C GLU A 914 4.64 35.92 6.73
N HIS A 915 4.74 35.97 8.05
CA HIS A 915 5.97 36.40 8.72
C HIS A 915 7.16 35.48 8.40
N LEU A 916 6.97 34.17 8.52
CA LEU A 916 8.02 33.18 8.25
C LEU A 916 8.49 33.15 6.80
N LEU A 917 7.57 33.38 5.85
CA LEU A 917 7.84 33.27 4.42
C LEU A 917 8.22 34.62 3.77
N SER A 918 7.88 35.78 4.36
CA SER A 918 7.91 37.13 3.73
C SER A 918 9.25 37.50 3.13
N GLU A 919 10.36 37.23 3.80
CA GLU A 919 11.71 37.54 3.30
C GLU A 919 12.17 36.57 2.21
N LYS A 920 11.77 35.29 2.30
CA LYS A 920 12.23 34.19 1.46
C LYS A 920 11.46 34.12 0.15
N VAL A 921 10.14 34.38 0.18
CA VAL A 921 9.24 34.35 -0.99
C VAL A 921 9.58 35.47 -1.99
N LYS A 922 9.91 36.69 -1.54
CA LYS A 922 10.34 37.80 -2.40
C LYS A 922 11.53 37.46 -3.31
N VAL A 923 12.30 36.44 -2.94
CA VAL A 923 13.51 36.03 -3.65
C VAL A 923 13.20 34.85 -4.60
N ARG A 924 12.20 34.01 -4.34
CA ARG A 924 12.07 32.70 -4.99
C ARG A 924 10.73 32.39 -5.67
N SER A 925 9.62 33.02 -5.31
CA SER A 925 8.31 32.59 -5.82
C SER A 925 7.38 33.77 -6.13
N GLU A 926 6.75 33.71 -7.33
CA GLU A 926 5.65 34.62 -7.73
C GLU A 926 4.26 34.04 -7.41
N LYS A 927 4.19 32.87 -6.75
CA LYS A 927 2.94 32.16 -6.45
C LYS A 927 2.15 32.91 -5.36
N GLU A 928 0.85 33.03 -5.54
CA GLU A 928 -0.05 33.67 -4.59
C GLU A 928 -0.19 32.83 -3.30
N ALA A 929 -0.34 33.53 -2.17
CA ALA A 929 -0.64 32.91 -0.87
C ALA A 929 -1.98 32.18 -0.88
N VAL A 930 -2.10 31.13 -0.05
CA VAL A 930 -3.38 30.44 0.16
C VAL A 930 -4.35 31.40 0.86
N THR A 931 -5.43 31.78 0.19
CA THR A 931 -6.41 32.76 0.70
C THR A 931 -7.46 32.16 1.64
N THR A 932 -7.67 30.83 1.58
CA THR A 932 -8.65 30.11 2.41
C THR A 932 -8.07 29.86 3.80
N SER A 933 -8.79 30.20 4.87
CA SER A 933 -8.38 29.87 6.23
C SER A 933 -8.22 28.36 6.42
N TYR A 934 -7.33 27.94 7.35
CA TYR A 934 -7.15 26.51 7.59
C TYR A 934 -8.43 25.84 8.12
N ALA A 935 -9.21 26.55 8.93
CA ALA A 935 -10.49 26.08 9.43
C ALA A 935 -11.51 25.84 8.29
N ASP A 936 -11.66 26.79 7.37
CA ASP A 936 -12.57 26.66 6.22
C ASP A 936 -12.11 25.54 5.28
N PHE A 937 -10.81 25.39 5.13
CA PHE A 937 -10.28 24.26 4.36
C PHE A 937 -10.65 22.90 5.00
N LYS A 938 -10.48 22.73 6.31
CA LYS A 938 -10.86 21.49 7.00
C LYS A 938 -12.35 21.20 6.81
N GLU A 939 -13.23 22.19 6.98
CA GLU A 939 -14.67 22.03 6.73
C GLU A 939 -14.95 21.52 5.29
N GLN A 940 -14.30 22.09 4.29
CA GLN A 940 -14.41 21.61 2.91
C GLN A 940 -13.91 20.17 2.73
N GLN A 941 -12.84 19.76 3.44
CA GLN A 941 -12.34 18.42 3.36
C GLN A 941 -13.30 17.40 3.99
N TYR A 942 -13.95 17.74 5.11
CA TYR A 942 -14.98 16.91 5.71
C TYR A 942 -16.20 16.74 4.79
N ASP A 943 -16.61 17.80 4.09
CA ASP A 943 -17.71 17.72 3.11
C ASP A 943 -17.33 16.84 1.91
N LYS A 944 -16.11 16.98 1.38
CA LYS A 944 -15.59 16.11 0.32
C LYS A 944 -15.53 14.67 0.76
N LEU A 945 -15.05 14.39 1.97
CA LEU A 945 -14.98 13.05 2.53
C LEU A 945 -16.36 12.42 2.67
N ALA A 946 -17.34 13.16 3.21
CA ALA A 946 -18.72 12.72 3.33
C ALA A 946 -19.35 12.41 1.96
N ALA A 947 -19.15 13.29 0.98
CA ALA A 947 -19.63 13.08 -0.39
C ALA A 947 -18.99 11.85 -1.05
N HIS A 948 -17.68 11.66 -0.86
CA HIS A 948 -16.96 10.50 -1.36
C HIS A 948 -17.53 9.20 -0.76
N VAL A 949 -17.68 9.13 0.56
CA VAL A 949 -18.21 7.93 1.21
C VAL A 949 -19.66 7.64 0.79
N ARG A 950 -20.52 8.67 0.69
CA ARG A 950 -21.91 8.51 0.19
C ARG A 950 -21.99 7.93 -1.21
N GLN A 951 -21.04 8.26 -2.07
CA GLN A 951 -21.04 7.77 -3.45
C GLN A 951 -20.81 6.26 -3.53
N TYR A 952 -20.07 5.68 -2.56
CA TYR A 952 -19.60 4.30 -2.64
C TYR A 952 -20.15 3.38 -1.54
N VAL A 953 -20.94 3.90 -0.60
CA VAL A 953 -21.58 3.15 0.49
C VAL A 953 -23.08 3.24 0.37
N ASP A 954 -23.75 2.09 0.51
CA ASP A 954 -25.22 1.95 0.53
C ASP A 954 -25.78 2.55 1.83
N MET A 955 -26.09 3.85 1.79
CA MET A 955 -26.57 4.59 2.95
C MET A 955 -27.96 4.17 3.40
N GLU A 956 -28.82 3.63 2.50
CA GLU A 956 -30.14 3.10 2.86
C GLU A 956 -30.00 1.92 3.82
N LYS A 957 -29.15 0.95 3.45
CA LYS A 957 -28.83 -0.20 4.31
C LYS A 957 -28.19 0.21 5.64
N VAL A 958 -27.32 1.21 5.62
CA VAL A 958 -26.73 1.73 6.86
C VAL A 958 -27.82 2.26 7.79
N TYR A 959 -28.77 3.04 7.27
CA TYR A 959 -29.90 3.54 8.09
C TYR A 959 -30.88 2.44 8.51
N GLU A 960 -31.07 1.38 7.71
CA GLU A 960 -31.82 0.21 8.13
C GLU A 960 -31.17 -0.48 9.33
N ILE A 961 -29.84 -0.67 9.27
CA ILE A 961 -29.03 -1.25 10.38
C ILE A 961 -29.16 -0.39 11.65
N LEU A 962 -29.16 0.92 11.53
CA LEU A 962 -29.22 1.83 12.68
C LEU A 962 -30.60 1.93 13.31
N ARG A 963 -31.66 1.54 12.59
CA ARG A 963 -33.05 1.53 13.09
C ARG A 963 -33.47 0.17 13.62
N SER A 964 -32.70 -0.88 13.31
CA SER A 964 -32.93 -2.24 13.80
C SER A 964 -32.40 -2.41 15.23
#